data_2738b23e7eb40413d6a7d71c031cf18c
#
_entry.id   2738b23e7eb40413d6a7d71c031cf18c
#
_cell.length_a   1.000
_cell.length_b   1.000
_cell.length_c   1.000
_cell.angle_alpha   90.00
_cell.angle_beta   90.00
_cell.angle_gamma   90.00
#
_symmetry.space_group_name_H-M   'P 1'
#
loop_
_entity.id
_entity.type
_entity.pdbx_description
1 polymer ?
#
loop_
_entity_poly.entity_id
_entity_poly.type
_entity_poly.pdbx_seq_one_letter_code
_entity_poly.pdbx_strand_id
1 'polypeptide(L)'
;MTETSQWWRSVFICLCLAVVTAAVYWPVRHFEFTNYDDDVYVTENPHVQGGVTLRGIVWAFTTPHFNMWMPLTWLSCMLDCQLFGLNAGAHHLVNVLFHIANTLLLFTVLNRMTAAQWRSAFVAALFALHPLHVESVAWVAERKDVLSTFFWMLTMLAYVHYVEQPNGGRYLLALGLCALGLMAKPMLVTLPFVLLLLDYWPLGRTRWAQSAIGVRKERSLGYLLREKLPFIALMIPASIVTYWAEQRGGLIVLLDSLPVGMRVVNAVVSYVRYLGKAFWPVGLAAFYPYRTWSLVVMCGAGAVLAGVSGAVIWRARRQPYLFTGWLWYLGTLVPVIGLVQAGTQSMADRYTYIPLVGLFIMVAWCLPHSLVEQRKPRMVAVATAAALLVSCAVLTGFQVRHWKNNETLFRHVLNVTKDNHLAHENLGRALLDQGKFAEATAEFAALLRIKPDSANAHNSLANALAGQGKAAEAIAEYAAALRIKPDLAEAHNNLGLALAGQGKLAEATAEYQAALRIKPDLAEAHNNLAITLIRQGRLAEAVAECQAALRIKPDLAEAHYNLGNALASQGKVAEAIAEYRASLRIKPDNVGAHNNLGAALASQDKVAEAMGEYAAALRIKPDYADAHYNLGVALANQGRIAEATTEYRETLRLRPDWPPALVGLAWILATSSNESVRN
;
A
#
# COMPACT_ATOMS: atom_id res chain seq x y z
N MET A 1 -29.57 16.60 38.10
CA MET A 1 -28.85 17.28 36.97
C MET A 1 -29.81 17.35 35.82
N THR A 2 -30.00 18.54 35.21
CA THR A 2 -30.91 18.74 34.09
C THR A 2 -30.41 18.03 32.83
N GLU A 3 -31.28 17.50 31.97
CA GLU A 3 -30.95 16.85 30.70
C GLU A 3 -30.01 17.70 29.84
N THR A 4 -30.21 19.03 29.85
CA THR A 4 -29.35 20.00 29.16
C THR A 4 -27.89 19.95 29.62
N SER A 5 -27.64 19.79 30.94
CA SER A 5 -26.27 19.71 31.46
C SER A 5 -25.54 18.41 31.06
N GLN A 6 -26.29 17.32 30.90
CA GLN A 6 -25.74 16.03 30.49
C GLN A 6 -25.44 16.04 28.98
N TRP A 7 -26.27 16.69 28.18
CA TRP A 7 -26.04 16.89 26.74
C TRP A 7 -24.76 17.68 26.46
N TRP A 8 -24.58 18.86 27.12
CA TRP A 8 -23.38 19.68 26.95
C TRP A 8 -22.10 18.94 27.33
N ARG A 9 -22.14 18.11 28.37
CA ARG A 9 -20.98 17.26 28.75
C ARG A 9 -20.65 16.23 27.67
N SER A 10 -21.66 15.59 27.08
CA SER A 10 -21.43 14.63 25.98
C SER A 10 -20.81 15.33 24.76
N VAL A 11 -21.28 16.50 24.40
CA VAL A 11 -20.73 17.31 23.30
C VAL A 11 -19.26 17.69 23.60
N PHE A 12 -18.97 18.14 24.82
CA PHE A 12 -17.61 18.47 25.23
C PHE A 12 -16.68 17.26 25.17
N ILE A 13 -17.11 16.09 25.64
CA ILE A 13 -16.33 14.85 25.54
C ILE A 13 -16.07 14.48 24.09
N CYS A 14 -17.08 14.53 23.22
CA CYS A 14 -16.93 14.27 21.80
C CYS A 14 -15.92 15.22 21.15
N LEU A 15 -15.98 16.50 21.47
CA LEU A 15 -15.03 17.50 20.95
C LEU A 15 -13.59 17.18 21.40
N CYS A 16 -13.40 16.90 22.69
CA CYS A 16 -12.08 16.52 23.23
C CYS A 16 -11.54 15.26 22.54
N LEU A 17 -12.36 14.22 22.38
CA LEU A 17 -11.96 12.98 21.70
C LEU A 17 -11.56 13.25 20.26
N ALA A 18 -12.34 14.04 19.52
CA ALA A 18 -12.04 14.38 18.14
C ALA A 18 -10.73 15.18 18.00
N VAL A 19 -10.56 16.22 18.84
CA VAL A 19 -9.37 17.09 18.80
C VAL A 19 -8.09 16.32 19.16
N VAL A 20 -8.12 15.51 20.23
CA VAL A 20 -6.95 14.74 20.65
C VAL A 20 -6.59 13.67 19.62
N THR A 21 -7.58 12.98 19.06
CA THR A 21 -7.34 12.00 17.98
C THR A 21 -6.73 12.69 16.75
N ALA A 22 -7.33 13.79 16.30
CA ALA A 22 -6.80 14.55 15.18
C ALA A 22 -5.36 15.04 15.43
N ALA A 23 -5.05 15.52 16.63
CA ALA A 23 -3.72 16.01 16.98
C ALA A 23 -2.65 14.89 16.94
N VAL A 24 -2.95 13.71 17.47
CA VAL A 24 -2.00 12.58 17.49
C VAL A 24 -1.73 12.04 16.09
N TYR A 25 -2.74 11.97 15.23
CA TYR A 25 -2.60 11.48 13.86
C TYR A 25 -2.31 12.59 12.83
N TRP A 26 -2.23 13.86 13.23
CA TRP A 26 -2.00 14.99 12.32
C TRP A 26 -0.79 14.86 11.38
N PRO A 27 0.33 14.20 11.77
CA PRO A 27 1.49 14.01 10.89
C PRO A 27 1.20 13.26 9.59
N VAL A 28 0.15 12.42 9.54
CA VAL A 28 -0.16 11.58 8.37
C VAL A 28 -0.45 12.38 7.09
N ARG A 29 -0.81 13.66 7.20
CA ARG A 29 -1.04 14.55 6.05
C ARG A 29 0.18 14.76 5.15
N HIS A 30 1.37 14.39 5.64
CA HIS A 30 2.65 14.49 4.93
C HIS A 30 3.27 13.11 4.62
N PHE A 31 2.50 12.05 4.76
CA PHE A 31 2.96 10.70 4.51
C PHE A 31 2.81 10.35 3.04
N GLU A 32 3.67 9.46 2.60
CA GLU A 32 3.66 8.88 1.27
C GLU A 32 2.78 7.62 1.25
N PHE A 33 2.39 7.15 0.07
CA PHE A 33 1.86 5.80 -0.08
C PHE A 33 2.96 4.79 0.22
N THR A 34 2.58 3.64 0.79
CA THR A 34 3.51 2.55 1.07
C THR A 34 3.36 1.45 0.03
N ASN A 35 4.50 0.92 -0.49
CA ASN A 35 4.50 -0.21 -1.44
C ASN A 35 4.16 -1.55 -0.75
N TYR A 36 3.45 -1.48 0.38
CA TYR A 36 3.04 -2.68 1.09
C TYR A 36 1.73 -3.24 0.53
N ASP A 37 0.78 -2.40 0.16
CA ASP A 37 -0.43 -2.74 -0.61
C ASP A 37 -1.04 -1.47 -1.24
N ASP A 38 -0.61 -0.24 -0.88
CA ASP A 38 -1.22 1.00 -1.38
C ASP A 38 -1.04 1.16 -2.90
N ASP A 39 0.00 0.53 -3.47
CA ASP A 39 0.23 0.44 -4.91
C ASP A 39 -0.96 -0.27 -5.60
N VAL A 40 -1.29 -1.46 -5.16
CA VAL A 40 -2.39 -2.26 -5.71
C VAL A 40 -3.77 -1.65 -5.42
N TYR A 41 -3.90 -0.98 -4.26
CA TYR A 41 -5.18 -0.36 -3.86
C TYR A 41 -5.43 0.97 -4.57
N VAL A 42 -4.39 1.77 -4.84
CA VAL A 42 -4.54 3.15 -5.30
C VAL A 42 -3.63 3.47 -6.48
N THR A 43 -2.28 3.39 -6.31
CA THR A 43 -1.36 4.03 -7.26
C THR A 43 -1.14 3.24 -8.55
N GLU A 44 -1.45 1.96 -8.60
CA GLU A 44 -1.38 1.11 -9.79
C GLU A 44 -2.75 0.57 -10.24
N ASN A 45 -3.84 1.04 -9.60
CA ASN A 45 -5.19 0.59 -9.92
C ASN A 45 -5.93 1.60 -10.82
N PRO A 46 -6.00 1.38 -12.15
CA PRO A 46 -6.62 2.32 -13.08
C PRO A 46 -8.12 2.50 -12.85
N HIS A 47 -8.81 1.49 -12.29
CA HIS A 47 -10.23 1.59 -11.94
C HIS A 47 -10.45 2.54 -10.77
N VAL A 48 -9.55 2.52 -9.78
CA VAL A 48 -9.61 3.40 -8.61
C VAL A 48 -9.20 4.82 -8.99
N GLN A 49 -8.12 4.98 -9.77
CA GLN A 49 -7.65 6.28 -10.24
C GLN A 49 -8.67 6.99 -11.15
N GLY A 50 -9.48 6.22 -11.89
CA GLY A 50 -10.56 6.76 -12.73
C GLY A 50 -11.69 7.43 -11.97
N GLY A 51 -11.70 7.37 -10.64
CA GLY A 51 -12.75 7.92 -9.79
C GLY A 51 -14.07 7.12 -9.84
N VAL A 52 -15.13 7.70 -9.30
CA VAL A 52 -16.46 7.07 -9.22
C VAL A 52 -17.15 7.19 -10.58
N THR A 53 -16.96 6.19 -11.42
CA THR A 53 -17.60 6.04 -12.74
C THR A 53 -18.54 4.84 -12.75
N LEU A 54 -19.50 4.79 -13.68
CA LEU A 54 -20.39 3.62 -13.81
C LEU A 54 -19.57 2.32 -14.05
N ARG A 55 -18.53 2.38 -14.86
CA ARG A 55 -17.61 1.23 -15.08
C ARG A 55 -16.89 0.84 -13.80
N GLY A 56 -16.39 1.83 -13.04
CA GLY A 56 -15.74 1.60 -11.74
C GLY A 56 -16.67 0.97 -10.71
N ILE A 57 -17.93 1.45 -10.64
CA ILE A 57 -18.95 0.86 -9.76
C ILE A 57 -19.23 -0.60 -10.14
N VAL A 58 -19.49 -0.87 -11.43
CA VAL A 58 -19.73 -2.25 -11.90
C VAL A 58 -18.53 -3.13 -11.58
N TRP A 59 -17.29 -2.67 -11.87
CA TRP A 59 -16.07 -3.40 -11.55
C TRP A 59 -15.97 -3.71 -10.04
N ALA A 60 -16.20 -2.73 -9.16
CA ALA A 60 -16.13 -2.90 -7.71
C ALA A 60 -17.06 -4.01 -7.18
N PHE A 61 -18.26 -4.14 -7.77
CA PHE A 61 -19.24 -5.14 -7.34
C PHE A 61 -19.07 -6.52 -8.01
N THR A 62 -18.48 -6.56 -9.21
CA THR A 62 -18.44 -7.80 -10.02
C THR A 62 -17.08 -8.47 -10.05
N THR A 63 -15.99 -7.74 -9.70
CA THR A 63 -14.63 -8.24 -9.84
C THR A 63 -13.94 -8.34 -8.48
N PRO A 64 -13.63 -9.54 -7.99
CA PRO A 64 -12.70 -9.70 -6.87
C PRO A 64 -11.32 -9.21 -7.31
N HIS A 65 -10.78 -8.22 -6.64
CA HIS A 65 -9.45 -7.69 -6.90
C HIS A 65 -8.56 -7.93 -5.68
N PHE A 66 -7.30 -8.26 -5.91
CA PHE A 66 -6.35 -8.60 -4.85
C PHE A 66 -6.90 -9.65 -3.87
N ASN A 67 -7.56 -10.68 -4.43
CA ASN A 67 -8.15 -11.80 -3.68
C ASN A 67 -9.26 -11.42 -2.68
N MET A 68 -9.83 -10.22 -2.79
CA MET A 68 -10.84 -9.71 -1.89
C MET A 68 -12.02 -9.10 -2.65
N TRP A 69 -13.23 -9.29 -2.11
CA TRP A 69 -14.44 -8.63 -2.58
C TRP A 69 -14.87 -7.59 -1.55
N MET A 70 -14.59 -6.33 -1.84
CA MET A 70 -14.78 -5.20 -0.92
C MET A 70 -15.31 -3.96 -1.67
N PRO A 71 -16.49 -4.03 -2.28
CA PRO A 71 -16.99 -2.98 -3.18
C PRO A 71 -17.03 -1.60 -2.53
N LEU A 72 -17.45 -1.48 -1.26
CA LEU A 72 -17.52 -0.17 -0.61
C LEU A 72 -16.13 0.43 -0.30
N THR A 73 -15.15 -0.41 -0.02
CA THR A 73 -13.75 0.05 0.14
C THR A 73 -13.22 0.59 -1.18
N TRP A 74 -13.44 -0.13 -2.29
CA TRP A 74 -13.06 0.34 -3.63
C TRP A 74 -13.73 1.66 -3.98
N LEU A 75 -15.06 1.79 -3.75
CA LEU A 75 -15.79 3.04 -3.98
C LEU A 75 -15.27 4.20 -3.11
N SER A 76 -14.89 3.92 -1.87
CA SER A 76 -14.28 4.93 -1.00
C SER A 76 -12.92 5.41 -1.54
N CYS A 77 -12.06 4.49 -2.02
CA CYS A 77 -10.78 4.85 -2.64
C CYS A 77 -10.96 5.60 -3.97
N MET A 78 -11.94 5.19 -4.80
CA MET A 78 -12.32 5.90 -6.03
C MET A 78 -12.77 7.33 -5.74
N LEU A 79 -13.56 7.52 -4.67
CA LEU A 79 -14.01 8.85 -4.25
C LEU A 79 -12.83 9.72 -3.81
N ASP A 80 -11.88 9.16 -3.06
CA ASP A 80 -10.68 9.88 -2.66
C ASP A 80 -9.86 10.29 -3.89
N CYS A 81 -9.65 9.40 -4.87
CA CYS A 81 -8.96 9.72 -6.11
C CYS A 81 -9.69 10.83 -6.91
N GLN A 82 -11.03 10.79 -6.95
CA GLN A 82 -11.83 11.82 -7.62
C GLN A 82 -11.72 13.20 -6.96
N LEU A 83 -11.64 13.24 -5.62
CA LEU A 83 -11.59 14.50 -4.86
C LEU A 83 -10.18 15.06 -4.71
N PHE A 84 -9.18 14.19 -4.58
CA PHE A 84 -7.84 14.56 -4.15
C PHE A 84 -6.73 14.08 -5.11
N GLY A 85 -7.09 13.35 -6.18
CA GLY A 85 -6.10 12.70 -7.04
C GLY A 85 -5.26 11.68 -6.24
N LEU A 86 -3.98 11.60 -6.56
CA LEU A 86 -3.00 10.76 -5.87
C LEU A 86 -2.29 11.50 -4.71
N ASN A 87 -2.99 12.37 -4.00
CA ASN A 87 -2.45 13.02 -2.80
C ASN A 87 -2.52 12.05 -1.61
N ALA A 88 -1.42 11.38 -1.32
CA ALA A 88 -1.33 10.39 -0.24
C ALA A 88 -1.78 10.95 1.12
N GLY A 89 -1.35 12.16 1.48
CA GLY A 89 -1.73 12.81 2.73
C GLY A 89 -3.24 12.98 2.90
N ALA A 90 -3.98 13.27 1.81
CA ALA A 90 -5.43 13.36 1.84
C ALA A 90 -6.09 12.00 2.06
N HIS A 91 -5.60 10.94 1.39
CA HIS A 91 -6.08 9.57 1.60
C HIS A 91 -5.88 9.11 3.06
N HIS A 92 -4.72 9.39 3.65
CA HIS A 92 -4.47 9.11 5.07
C HIS A 92 -5.43 9.88 5.99
N LEU A 93 -5.68 11.17 5.72
CA LEU A 93 -6.61 11.98 6.53
C LEU A 93 -8.05 11.44 6.50
N VAL A 94 -8.50 10.87 5.39
CA VAL A 94 -9.83 10.22 5.33
C VAL A 94 -9.89 9.02 6.26
N ASN A 95 -8.82 8.21 6.40
CA ASN A 95 -8.77 7.14 7.41
C ASN A 95 -8.88 7.71 8.83
N VAL A 96 -8.18 8.82 9.12
CA VAL A 96 -8.27 9.49 10.44
C VAL A 96 -9.67 10.01 10.71
N LEU A 97 -10.37 10.56 9.70
CA LEU A 97 -11.77 10.99 9.84
C LEU A 97 -12.69 9.80 10.19
N PHE A 98 -12.54 8.65 9.52
CA PHE A 98 -13.28 7.45 9.90
C PHE A 98 -12.94 6.98 11.30
N HIS A 99 -11.66 7.05 11.71
CA HIS A 99 -11.25 6.67 13.07
C HIS A 99 -11.86 7.60 14.14
N ILE A 100 -11.90 8.90 13.90
CA ILE A 100 -12.61 9.87 14.76
C ILE A 100 -14.09 9.51 14.82
N ALA A 101 -14.75 9.28 13.69
CA ALA A 101 -16.16 8.90 13.64
C ALA A 101 -16.43 7.60 14.43
N ASN A 102 -15.56 6.58 14.29
CA ASN A 102 -15.62 5.33 15.04
C ASN A 102 -15.50 5.57 16.55
N THR A 103 -14.57 6.43 16.96
CA THR A 103 -14.36 6.82 18.37
C THR A 103 -15.60 7.47 18.96
N LEU A 104 -16.20 8.43 18.22
CA LEU A 104 -17.40 9.14 18.66
C LEU A 104 -18.63 8.23 18.71
N LEU A 105 -18.78 7.34 17.72
CA LEU A 105 -19.83 6.33 17.70
C LEU A 105 -19.67 5.33 18.85
N LEU A 106 -18.46 4.86 19.12
CA LEU A 106 -18.18 3.96 20.25
C LEU A 106 -18.59 4.60 21.58
N PHE A 107 -18.18 5.86 21.81
CA PHE A 107 -18.62 6.64 22.98
C PHE A 107 -20.14 6.71 23.06
N THR A 108 -20.80 7.07 21.95
CA THR A 108 -22.26 7.25 21.90
C THR A 108 -22.99 5.96 22.19
N VAL A 109 -22.58 4.85 21.56
CA VAL A 109 -23.18 3.53 21.74
C VAL A 109 -23.03 3.06 23.18
N LEU A 110 -21.82 3.10 23.74
CA LEU A 110 -21.58 2.68 25.12
C LEU A 110 -22.30 3.55 26.13
N ASN A 111 -22.27 4.89 25.96
CA ASN A 111 -22.95 5.80 26.85
C ASN A 111 -24.48 5.57 26.85
N ARG A 112 -25.06 5.31 25.68
CA ARG A 112 -26.49 5.03 25.53
C ARG A 112 -26.89 3.71 26.19
N MET A 113 -26.07 2.67 26.05
CA MET A 113 -26.34 1.35 26.63
C MET A 113 -26.11 1.29 28.15
N THR A 114 -25.23 2.13 28.69
CA THR A 114 -24.76 1.97 30.08
C THR A 114 -25.08 3.15 30.99
N ALA A 115 -25.46 4.31 30.42
CA ALA A 115 -25.56 5.61 31.11
C ALA A 115 -24.29 6.00 31.92
N ALA A 116 -23.14 5.34 31.66
CA ALA A 116 -21.89 5.51 32.37
C ALA A 116 -20.94 6.41 31.55
N GLN A 117 -21.25 7.70 31.49
CA GLN A 117 -20.60 8.69 30.60
C GLN A 117 -19.08 8.66 30.65
N TRP A 118 -18.47 8.69 31.86
CA TRP A 118 -17.01 8.74 32.03
C TRP A 118 -16.31 7.43 31.69
N ARG A 119 -16.94 6.28 31.98
CA ARG A 119 -16.42 4.96 31.59
C ARG A 119 -16.47 4.79 30.07
N SER A 120 -17.56 5.20 29.44
CA SER A 120 -17.71 5.18 27.99
C SER A 120 -16.70 6.11 27.32
N ALA A 121 -16.47 7.31 27.86
CA ALA A 121 -15.45 8.23 27.41
C ALA A 121 -14.04 7.65 27.50
N PHE A 122 -13.72 6.96 28.59
CA PHE A 122 -12.43 6.33 28.80
C PHE A 122 -12.18 5.17 27.82
N VAL A 123 -13.18 4.32 27.56
CA VAL A 123 -13.08 3.28 26.52
C VAL A 123 -12.85 3.89 25.14
N ALA A 124 -13.62 4.93 24.79
CA ALA A 124 -13.46 5.62 23.51
C ALA A 124 -12.10 6.32 23.38
N ALA A 125 -11.58 6.89 24.47
CA ALA A 125 -10.24 7.50 24.48
C ALA A 125 -9.13 6.46 24.34
N LEU A 126 -9.24 5.30 24.99
CA LEU A 126 -8.32 4.18 24.76
C LEU A 126 -8.38 3.69 23.32
N PHE A 127 -9.58 3.54 22.76
CA PHE A 127 -9.74 3.17 21.36
C PHE A 127 -9.10 4.21 20.42
N ALA A 128 -9.27 5.50 20.68
CA ALA A 128 -8.70 6.57 19.89
C ALA A 128 -7.17 6.63 19.92
N LEU A 129 -6.58 6.32 21.07
CA LEU A 129 -5.17 6.63 21.37
C LEU A 129 -4.29 5.40 21.56
N HIS A 130 -4.80 4.18 21.37
CA HIS A 130 -4.00 2.99 21.60
C HIS A 130 -3.05 2.70 20.42
N PRO A 131 -1.73 2.46 20.66
CA PRO A 131 -0.74 2.26 19.61
C PRO A 131 -1.03 1.11 18.65
N LEU A 132 -1.71 0.06 19.08
CA LEU A 132 -2.12 -1.08 18.24
C LEU A 132 -3.12 -0.70 17.13
N HIS A 133 -3.77 0.46 17.22
CA HIS A 133 -4.71 0.92 16.19
C HIS A 133 -4.03 1.71 15.06
N VAL A 134 -2.74 2.04 15.22
CA VAL A 134 -2.00 2.85 14.24
C VAL A 134 -1.96 2.19 12.87
N GLU A 135 -1.75 0.89 12.80
CA GLU A 135 -1.72 0.14 11.53
C GLU A 135 -3.04 0.30 10.76
N SER A 136 -4.19 0.14 11.42
CA SER A 136 -5.51 0.31 10.78
C SER A 136 -5.83 1.75 10.35
N VAL A 137 -5.19 2.76 10.97
CA VAL A 137 -5.49 4.17 10.73
C VAL A 137 -4.48 4.84 9.80
N ALA A 138 -3.18 4.60 10.04
CA ALA A 138 -2.12 5.26 9.30
C ALA A 138 -1.82 4.59 7.95
N TRP A 139 -2.27 3.38 7.69
CA TRP A 139 -2.10 2.69 6.43
C TRP A 139 -3.32 2.89 5.51
N VAL A 140 -3.10 3.41 4.30
CA VAL A 140 -4.21 3.73 3.36
C VAL A 140 -4.97 2.47 2.95
N ALA A 141 -4.30 1.37 2.64
CA ALA A 141 -4.92 0.10 2.26
C ALA A 141 -5.81 -0.50 3.38
N GLU A 142 -5.63 -0.11 4.65
CA GLU A 142 -6.52 -0.50 5.75
C GLU A 142 -7.75 0.42 5.89
N ARG A 143 -8.08 1.21 4.84
CA ARG A 143 -9.39 1.85 4.68
C ARG A 143 -10.53 0.89 4.99
N LYS A 144 -10.38 -0.37 4.60
CA LYS A 144 -11.31 -1.46 4.87
C LYS A 144 -11.60 -1.65 6.36
N ASP A 145 -10.61 -1.45 7.25
CA ASP A 145 -10.79 -1.60 8.69
C ASP A 145 -11.61 -0.46 9.29
N VAL A 146 -11.20 0.77 9.00
CA VAL A 146 -11.88 1.95 9.58
C VAL A 146 -13.29 2.13 9.00
N LEU A 147 -13.50 1.82 7.72
CA LEU A 147 -14.80 1.90 7.06
C LEU A 147 -15.76 0.79 7.53
N SER A 148 -15.28 -0.46 7.62
CA SER A 148 -16.11 -1.55 8.11
C SER A 148 -16.48 -1.36 9.58
N THR A 149 -15.57 -0.85 10.40
CA THR A 149 -15.83 -0.51 11.80
C THR A 149 -16.83 0.63 11.93
N PHE A 150 -16.83 1.60 11.01
CA PHE A 150 -17.85 2.65 10.96
C PHE A 150 -19.26 2.04 10.82
N PHE A 151 -19.45 1.13 9.88
CA PHE A 151 -20.70 0.41 9.74
C PHE A 151 -21.00 -0.54 10.91
N TRP A 152 -19.98 -1.13 11.52
CA TRP A 152 -20.12 -1.91 12.76
C TRP A 152 -20.75 -1.07 13.87
N MET A 153 -20.19 0.10 14.16
CA MET A 153 -20.67 1.00 15.20
C MET A 153 -22.08 1.54 14.89
N LEU A 154 -22.36 1.89 13.63
CA LEU A 154 -23.69 2.29 13.20
C LEU A 154 -24.71 1.15 13.35
N THR A 155 -24.32 -0.09 13.04
CA THR A 155 -25.19 -1.26 13.23
C THR A 155 -25.51 -1.45 14.72
N MET A 156 -24.52 -1.35 15.61
CA MET A 156 -24.71 -1.41 17.04
C MET A 156 -25.66 -0.31 17.53
N LEU A 157 -25.48 0.92 17.06
CA LEU A 157 -26.34 2.05 17.43
C LEU A 157 -27.78 1.82 16.97
N ALA A 158 -27.98 1.40 15.72
CA ALA A 158 -29.31 1.07 15.17
C ALA A 158 -29.95 -0.09 15.92
N TYR A 159 -29.15 -1.10 16.29
CA TYR A 159 -29.62 -2.23 17.11
C TYR A 159 -30.07 -1.78 18.51
N VAL A 160 -29.33 -0.90 19.18
CA VAL A 160 -29.72 -0.34 20.48
C VAL A 160 -31.05 0.42 20.36
N HIS A 161 -31.22 1.24 19.33
CA HIS A 161 -32.48 1.94 19.06
C HIS A 161 -33.64 0.97 18.82
N TYR A 162 -33.39 -0.15 18.12
CA TYR A 162 -34.39 -1.20 17.94
C TYR A 162 -34.78 -1.86 19.28
N VAL A 163 -33.79 -2.15 20.13
CA VAL A 163 -34.04 -2.76 21.46
C VAL A 163 -34.86 -1.84 22.36
N GLU A 164 -34.60 -0.54 22.35
CA GLU A 164 -35.34 0.47 23.12
C GLU A 164 -36.78 0.59 22.67
N GLN A 165 -36.98 0.66 21.38
CA GLN A 165 -38.30 0.82 20.74
C GLN A 165 -38.42 -0.13 19.53
N PRO A 166 -38.86 -1.37 19.77
CA PRO A 166 -38.94 -2.38 18.71
C PRO A 166 -39.83 -1.96 17.57
N ASN A 167 -39.25 -1.86 16.37
CA ASN A 167 -39.97 -1.54 15.13
C ASN A 167 -39.24 -2.22 13.96
N GLY A 168 -39.99 -2.75 13.00
CA GLY A 168 -39.45 -3.43 11.83
C GLY A 168 -38.48 -2.57 11.02
N GLY A 169 -38.76 -1.27 10.83
CA GLY A 169 -37.89 -0.35 10.11
C GLY A 169 -36.49 -0.17 10.78
N ARG A 170 -36.46 -0.08 12.12
CA ARG A 170 -35.18 0.01 12.86
C ARG A 170 -34.36 -1.27 12.80
N TYR A 171 -35.06 -2.41 12.81
CA TYR A 171 -34.39 -3.71 12.62
C TYR A 171 -33.83 -3.85 11.22
N LEU A 172 -34.57 -3.46 10.18
CA LEU A 172 -34.09 -3.46 8.79
C LEU A 172 -32.94 -2.47 8.60
N LEU A 173 -32.97 -1.31 9.26
CA LEU A 173 -31.83 -0.38 9.26
C LEU A 173 -30.55 -1.05 9.82
N ALA A 174 -30.66 -1.75 10.94
CA ALA A 174 -29.52 -2.46 11.51
C ALA A 174 -28.99 -3.56 10.56
N LEU A 175 -29.89 -4.32 9.91
CA LEU A 175 -29.52 -5.31 8.91
C LEU A 175 -28.83 -4.67 7.67
N GLY A 176 -29.40 -3.58 7.17
CA GLY A 176 -28.82 -2.85 6.03
C GLY A 176 -27.44 -2.31 6.31
N LEU A 177 -27.21 -1.71 7.49
CA LEU A 177 -25.91 -1.23 7.92
C LEU A 177 -24.90 -2.38 8.09
N CYS A 178 -25.33 -3.53 8.62
CA CYS A 178 -24.52 -4.73 8.68
C CYS A 178 -24.11 -5.22 7.28
N ALA A 179 -25.05 -5.24 6.32
CA ALA A 179 -24.74 -5.62 4.94
C ALA A 179 -23.72 -4.67 4.29
N LEU A 180 -23.87 -3.35 4.49
CA LEU A 180 -22.88 -2.36 4.02
C LEU A 180 -21.50 -2.60 4.65
N GLY A 181 -21.45 -2.92 5.94
CA GLY A 181 -20.20 -3.23 6.60
C GLY A 181 -19.51 -4.48 6.05
N LEU A 182 -20.26 -5.54 5.74
CA LEU A 182 -19.74 -6.76 5.09
C LEU A 182 -19.19 -6.47 3.68
N MET A 183 -19.76 -5.49 2.97
CA MET A 183 -19.26 -5.01 1.68
C MET A 183 -18.00 -4.15 1.80
N ALA A 184 -17.66 -3.66 2.99
CA ALA A 184 -16.41 -2.94 3.25
C ALA A 184 -15.28 -3.92 3.65
N LYS A 185 -15.55 -4.86 4.56
CA LYS A 185 -14.62 -5.93 4.97
C LYS A 185 -15.40 -7.12 5.56
N PRO A 186 -15.07 -8.36 5.20
CA PRO A 186 -15.76 -9.56 5.72
C PRO A 186 -15.66 -9.77 7.24
N MET A 187 -14.81 -9.05 7.95
CA MET A 187 -14.61 -9.15 9.41
C MET A 187 -15.89 -9.00 10.24
N LEU A 188 -16.95 -8.36 9.70
CA LEU A 188 -18.23 -8.21 10.38
C LEU A 188 -18.97 -9.53 10.64
N VAL A 189 -18.49 -10.67 10.15
CA VAL A 189 -19.06 -11.99 10.44
C VAL A 189 -19.17 -12.32 11.94
N THR A 190 -18.43 -11.62 12.79
CA THR A 190 -18.52 -11.77 14.26
C THR A 190 -19.55 -10.86 14.94
N LEU A 191 -20.15 -9.92 14.22
CA LEU A 191 -21.06 -8.93 14.78
C LEU A 191 -22.31 -9.53 15.44
N PRO A 192 -23.04 -10.53 14.89
CA PRO A 192 -24.20 -11.11 15.58
C PRO A 192 -23.84 -11.76 16.91
N PHE A 193 -22.62 -12.34 17.01
CA PHE A 193 -22.12 -12.84 18.28
C PHE A 193 -21.93 -11.70 19.29
N VAL A 194 -21.37 -10.57 18.86
CA VAL A 194 -21.23 -9.38 19.71
C VAL A 194 -22.59 -8.80 20.11
N LEU A 195 -23.55 -8.71 19.18
CA LEU A 195 -24.91 -8.26 19.51
C LEU A 195 -25.57 -9.17 20.57
N LEU A 196 -25.30 -10.47 20.54
CA LEU A 196 -25.78 -11.41 21.56
C LEU A 196 -25.10 -11.18 22.92
N LEU A 197 -23.79 -10.85 22.93
CA LEU A 197 -23.10 -10.46 24.15
C LEU A 197 -23.65 -9.16 24.74
N LEU A 198 -24.00 -8.19 23.90
CA LEU A 198 -24.63 -6.95 24.32
C LEU A 198 -26.04 -7.18 24.89
N ASP A 199 -26.81 -8.15 24.37
CA ASP A 199 -28.07 -8.55 24.94
C ASP A 199 -27.91 -9.10 26.37
N TYR A 200 -26.78 -9.79 26.65
CA TYR A 200 -26.45 -10.21 28.01
C TYR A 200 -26.05 -9.01 28.86
N TRP A 201 -25.05 -8.26 28.48
CA TRP A 201 -24.62 -7.02 29.12
C TRP A 201 -24.10 -6.06 28.04
N PRO A 202 -24.49 -4.77 28.07
CA PRO A 202 -25.18 -4.04 29.13
C PRO A 202 -26.73 -3.95 28.94
N LEU A 203 -27.31 -4.48 27.88
CA LEU A 203 -28.73 -4.33 27.58
C LEU A 203 -29.64 -5.12 28.54
N GLY A 204 -29.13 -6.16 29.21
CA GLY A 204 -29.85 -6.91 30.24
C GLY A 204 -31.11 -7.61 29.71
N ARG A 205 -31.12 -8.10 28.49
CA ARG A 205 -32.26 -8.77 27.84
C ARG A 205 -32.41 -10.24 28.25
N THR A 206 -31.41 -10.81 28.92
CA THR A 206 -31.44 -12.19 29.41
C THR A 206 -31.86 -12.23 30.86
N ARG A 207 -32.53 -13.30 31.31
CA ARG A 207 -32.94 -13.51 32.69
C ARG A 207 -31.78 -13.62 33.73
N TRP A 208 -30.55 -13.79 33.25
CA TRP A 208 -29.36 -13.97 34.08
C TRP A 208 -28.55 -12.69 34.27
N ALA A 209 -28.89 -11.63 33.55
CA ALA A 209 -28.13 -10.39 33.56
C ALA A 209 -28.91 -9.24 34.20
N GLN A 210 -28.18 -8.34 34.85
CA GLN A 210 -28.73 -7.06 35.31
C GLN A 210 -28.56 -6.02 34.19
N SER A 211 -29.66 -5.31 33.87
CA SER A 211 -29.59 -4.17 32.96
C SER A 211 -28.81 -3.03 33.60
N ALA A 212 -27.88 -2.43 32.89
CA ALA A 212 -27.12 -1.26 33.31
C ALA A 212 -28.01 0.00 33.40
N ILE A 213 -29.15 0.04 32.71
CA ILE A 213 -30.11 1.17 32.65
C ILE A 213 -31.45 0.88 33.35
N GLY A 214 -31.55 -0.25 34.10
CA GLY A 214 -32.73 -0.57 34.90
C GLY A 214 -33.98 -1.03 34.12
N VAL A 215 -33.98 -0.99 32.81
CA VAL A 215 -35.10 -1.43 31.96
C VAL A 215 -34.96 -2.92 31.64
N ARG A 216 -35.70 -3.78 32.38
CA ARG A 216 -35.78 -5.21 32.11
C ARG A 216 -36.81 -5.51 31.00
N LYS A 217 -36.34 -5.85 29.79
CA LYS A 217 -37.17 -6.51 28.76
C LYS A 217 -36.65 -7.94 28.59
N GLU A 218 -36.91 -8.81 29.60
CA GLU A 218 -36.47 -10.20 29.56
C GLU A 218 -37.00 -10.92 28.33
N ARG A 219 -36.13 -11.58 27.60
CA ARG A 219 -36.41 -12.44 26.45
C ARG A 219 -35.78 -13.80 26.65
N SER A 220 -36.41 -14.83 26.13
CA SER A 220 -35.81 -16.16 26.12
C SER A 220 -34.58 -16.19 25.22
N LEU A 221 -33.59 -17.02 25.51
CA LEU A 221 -32.38 -17.19 24.68
C LEU A 221 -32.77 -17.61 23.25
N GLY A 222 -33.77 -18.48 23.11
CA GLY A 222 -34.28 -18.88 21.79
C GLY A 222 -34.84 -17.72 20.95
N TYR A 223 -35.50 -16.75 21.62
CA TYR A 223 -35.94 -15.52 20.94
C TYR A 223 -34.74 -14.68 20.47
N LEU A 224 -33.74 -14.47 21.34
CA LEU A 224 -32.56 -13.68 21.02
C LEU A 224 -31.74 -14.32 19.89
N LEU A 225 -31.61 -15.64 19.87
CA LEU A 225 -30.97 -16.38 18.79
C LEU A 225 -31.74 -16.22 17.46
N ARG A 226 -33.07 -16.41 17.48
CA ARG A 226 -33.90 -16.21 16.26
C ARG A 226 -33.78 -14.78 15.71
N GLU A 227 -33.70 -13.79 16.58
CA GLU A 227 -33.48 -12.38 16.18
C GLU A 227 -32.14 -12.16 15.48
N LYS A 228 -31.12 -12.99 15.73
CA LYS A 228 -29.81 -12.90 15.06
C LYS A 228 -29.73 -13.71 13.77
N LEU A 229 -30.68 -14.61 13.49
CA LEU A 229 -30.64 -15.44 12.26
C LEU A 229 -30.54 -14.62 10.98
N PRO A 230 -31.29 -13.50 10.77
CA PRO A 230 -31.14 -12.67 9.57
C PRO A 230 -29.73 -12.06 9.43
N PHE A 231 -29.09 -11.66 10.53
CA PHE A 231 -27.70 -11.20 10.50
C PHE A 231 -26.73 -12.34 10.10
N ILE A 232 -26.94 -13.54 10.63
CA ILE A 232 -26.16 -14.74 10.29
C ILE A 232 -26.37 -15.10 8.80
N ALA A 233 -27.61 -14.99 8.31
CA ALA A 233 -27.92 -15.25 6.91
C ALA A 233 -27.17 -14.30 5.94
N LEU A 234 -26.92 -13.06 6.33
CA LEU A 234 -26.11 -12.12 5.54
C LEU A 234 -24.61 -12.51 5.49
N MET A 235 -24.14 -13.25 6.49
CA MET A 235 -22.72 -13.65 6.55
C MET A 235 -22.40 -14.80 5.61
N ILE A 236 -23.37 -15.68 5.36
CA ILE A 236 -23.14 -16.86 4.52
C ILE A 236 -22.67 -16.46 3.11
N PRO A 237 -23.40 -15.61 2.34
CA PRO A 237 -22.95 -15.18 1.02
C PRO A 237 -21.64 -14.40 1.08
N ALA A 238 -21.44 -13.53 2.08
CA ALA A 238 -20.19 -12.79 2.25
C ALA A 238 -19.00 -13.75 2.45
N SER A 239 -19.14 -14.77 3.30
CA SER A 239 -18.11 -15.79 3.52
C SER A 239 -17.82 -16.64 2.28
N ILE A 240 -18.87 -17.01 1.53
CA ILE A 240 -18.72 -17.79 0.28
C ILE A 240 -17.95 -16.97 -0.76
N VAL A 241 -18.32 -15.69 -0.96
CA VAL A 241 -17.66 -14.80 -1.92
C VAL A 241 -16.20 -14.57 -1.53
N THR A 242 -15.92 -14.37 -0.24
CA THR A 242 -14.55 -14.20 0.27
C THR A 242 -13.72 -15.46 0.03
N TYR A 243 -14.24 -16.62 0.41
CA TYR A 243 -13.55 -17.91 0.18
C TYR A 243 -13.24 -18.15 -1.31
N TRP A 244 -14.21 -17.86 -2.18
CA TRP A 244 -14.04 -18.02 -3.62
C TRP A 244 -13.03 -17.01 -4.21
N ALA A 245 -13.00 -15.77 -3.71
CA ALA A 245 -12.03 -14.77 -4.12
C ALA A 245 -10.61 -15.17 -3.71
N GLU A 246 -10.41 -15.61 -2.46
CA GLU A 246 -9.12 -16.08 -1.94
C GLU A 246 -8.62 -17.35 -2.66
N GLN A 247 -9.54 -18.28 -3.01
CA GLN A 247 -9.21 -19.49 -3.76
C GLN A 247 -8.69 -19.16 -5.16
N ARG A 248 -9.35 -18.22 -5.87
CA ARG A 248 -8.91 -17.77 -7.20
C ARG A 248 -7.56 -17.06 -7.18
N GLY A 249 -7.26 -16.36 -6.12
CA GLY A 249 -6.01 -15.67 -5.93
C GLY A 249 -4.83 -16.53 -5.49
N GLY A 250 -5.02 -17.82 -5.32
CA GLY A 250 -3.95 -18.76 -4.94
C GLY A 250 -3.50 -18.65 -3.47
N LEU A 251 -4.14 -17.82 -2.64
CA LEU A 251 -3.80 -17.69 -1.21
C LEU A 251 -4.11 -18.96 -0.42
N ILE A 252 -5.12 -19.74 -0.84
CA ILE A 252 -5.50 -21.02 -0.19
C ILE A 252 -4.44 -22.10 -0.43
N VAL A 253 -3.66 -22.02 -1.50
CA VAL A 253 -2.55 -22.96 -1.77
C VAL A 253 -1.49 -22.89 -0.67
N LEU A 254 -1.30 -21.71 -0.06
CA LEU A 254 -0.44 -21.53 1.12
C LEU A 254 -0.99 -22.23 2.39
N LEU A 255 -2.27 -22.59 2.41
CA LEU A 255 -2.89 -23.29 3.53
C LEU A 255 -2.38 -24.74 3.64
N ASP A 256 -2.07 -25.40 2.53
CA ASP A 256 -1.54 -26.76 2.51
C ASP A 256 -0.09 -26.84 3.01
N SER A 257 0.63 -25.73 2.97
CA SER A 257 2.01 -25.66 3.46
C SER A 257 2.14 -25.53 4.99
N LEU A 258 1.04 -25.18 5.70
CA LEU A 258 1.03 -24.99 7.16
C LEU A 258 0.12 -26.03 7.84
N PRO A 259 0.67 -27.04 8.52
CA PRO A 259 -0.09 -28.06 9.24
C PRO A 259 -1.07 -27.46 10.27
N VAL A 260 -2.26 -28.06 10.39
CA VAL A 260 -3.32 -27.59 11.32
C VAL A 260 -2.79 -27.42 12.76
N GLY A 261 -1.91 -28.34 13.19
CA GLY A 261 -1.29 -28.25 14.52
C GLY A 261 -0.50 -26.95 14.72
N MET A 262 0.26 -26.52 13.71
CA MET A 262 1.01 -25.25 13.78
C MET A 262 0.09 -24.04 13.83
N ARG A 263 -1.04 -24.07 13.11
CA ARG A 263 -2.05 -22.99 13.14
C ARG A 263 -2.70 -22.86 14.51
N VAL A 264 -3.08 -23.98 15.13
CA VAL A 264 -3.66 -24.01 16.48
C VAL A 264 -2.66 -23.47 17.50
N VAL A 265 -1.41 -23.94 17.45
CA VAL A 265 -0.34 -23.43 18.34
C VAL A 265 -0.15 -21.92 18.15
N ASN A 266 -0.05 -21.46 16.89
CA ASN A 266 0.09 -20.04 16.62
C ASN A 266 -1.11 -19.22 17.12
N ALA A 267 -2.35 -19.71 16.93
CA ALA A 267 -3.55 -19.05 17.40
C ALA A 267 -3.56 -18.87 18.92
N VAL A 268 -3.29 -19.94 19.67
CA VAL A 268 -3.23 -19.92 21.14
C VAL A 268 -2.18 -18.93 21.65
N VAL A 269 -0.97 -18.98 21.06
CA VAL A 269 0.12 -18.05 21.43
C VAL A 269 -0.21 -16.62 21.04
N SER A 270 -0.83 -16.39 19.88
CA SER A 270 -1.17 -15.05 19.37
C SER A 270 -2.23 -14.36 20.26
N TYR A 271 -3.23 -15.07 20.77
CA TYR A 271 -4.15 -14.50 21.77
C TYR A 271 -3.40 -13.90 22.96
N VAL A 272 -2.44 -14.63 23.53
CA VAL A 272 -1.68 -14.14 24.69
C VAL A 272 -0.72 -13.02 24.29
N ARG A 273 -0.13 -13.09 23.11
CA ARG A 273 0.74 -12.00 22.59
C ARG A 273 -0.05 -10.71 22.38
N TYR A 274 -1.28 -10.76 21.84
CA TYR A 274 -2.15 -9.59 21.71
C TYR A 274 -2.52 -9.02 23.09
N LEU A 275 -2.82 -9.87 24.10
CA LEU A 275 -2.99 -9.41 25.47
C LEU A 275 -1.75 -8.67 25.98
N GLY A 276 -0.56 -9.26 25.81
CA GLY A 276 0.69 -8.61 26.18
C GLY A 276 0.87 -7.24 25.53
N LYS A 277 0.62 -7.15 24.21
CA LYS A 277 0.72 -5.89 23.45
C LYS A 277 -0.38 -4.87 23.80
N ALA A 278 -1.56 -5.34 24.26
CA ALA A 278 -2.62 -4.45 24.73
C ALA A 278 -2.23 -3.70 26.03
N PHE A 279 -1.45 -4.33 26.90
CA PHE A 279 -0.98 -3.70 28.14
C PHE A 279 0.42 -3.10 28.02
N TRP A 280 1.24 -3.61 27.11
CA TRP A 280 2.61 -3.15 26.85
C TRP A 280 2.86 -3.02 25.35
N PRO A 281 2.39 -1.93 24.71
CA PRO A 281 2.39 -1.78 23.25
C PRO A 281 3.76 -1.32 22.70
N VAL A 282 4.79 -2.16 22.89
CA VAL A 282 6.14 -1.94 22.34
C VAL A 282 6.50 -2.99 21.29
N GLY A 283 7.42 -2.65 20.40
CA GLY A 283 7.87 -3.53 19.32
C GLY A 283 6.73 -3.91 18.38
N LEU A 284 5.87 -2.93 18.05
CA LEU A 284 4.79 -3.09 17.07
C LEU A 284 5.37 -3.10 15.66
N ALA A 285 4.86 -3.98 14.78
CA ALA A 285 5.38 -4.14 13.43
C ALA A 285 4.26 -4.39 12.42
N ALA A 286 4.42 -3.88 11.20
CA ALA A 286 3.46 -4.11 10.12
C ALA A 286 3.39 -5.59 9.69
N PHE A 287 4.44 -6.36 9.93
CA PHE A 287 4.49 -7.78 9.59
C PHE A 287 5.24 -8.59 10.64
N TYR A 288 4.61 -9.66 11.11
CA TYR A 288 5.22 -10.63 12.03
C TYR A 288 5.38 -11.97 11.32
N PRO A 289 6.62 -12.40 11.02
CA PRO A 289 6.86 -13.69 10.37
C PRO A 289 6.42 -14.86 11.26
N TYR A 290 6.06 -15.98 10.64
CA TYR A 290 5.80 -17.22 11.37
C TYR A 290 7.04 -17.68 12.12
N ARG A 291 6.82 -18.20 13.33
CA ARG A 291 7.84 -18.82 14.18
C ARG A 291 7.35 -20.17 14.67
N THR A 292 8.26 -21.07 14.87
CA THR A 292 8.00 -22.31 15.61
C THR A 292 7.99 -22.01 17.11
N TRP A 293 6.97 -22.47 17.78
CA TRP A 293 6.82 -22.27 19.22
C TRP A 293 7.14 -23.56 19.97
N SER A 294 7.87 -23.47 21.07
CA SER A 294 8.08 -24.63 21.94
C SER A 294 6.80 -25.08 22.64
N LEU A 295 6.70 -26.34 22.97
CA LEU A 295 5.57 -26.90 23.71
C LEU A 295 5.32 -26.16 25.03
N VAL A 296 6.39 -25.74 25.71
CA VAL A 296 6.31 -24.98 26.97
C VAL A 296 5.59 -23.64 26.78
N VAL A 297 5.91 -22.90 25.70
CA VAL A 297 5.24 -21.63 25.38
C VAL A 297 3.77 -21.85 25.04
N MET A 298 3.46 -22.88 24.28
CA MET A 298 2.08 -23.27 23.94
C MET A 298 1.27 -23.61 25.21
N CYS A 299 1.80 -24.50 26.07
CA CYS A 299 1.12 -24.89 27.32
C CYS A 299 0.96 -23.71 28.28
N GLY A 300 1.97 -22.83 28.38
CA GLY A 300 1.90 -21.62 29.18
C GLY A 300 0.82 -20.66 28.67
N ALA A 301 0.77 -20.43 27.35
CA ALA A 301 -0.27 -19.61 26.75
C ALA A 301 -1.68 -20.21 26.94
N GLY A 302 -1.82 -21.52 26.75
CA GLY A 302 -3.07 -22.23 27.02
C GLY A 302 -3.53 -22.12 28.47
N ALA A 303 -2.60 -22.26 29.42
CA ALA A 303 -2.89 -22.10 30.86
C ALA A 303 -3.35 -20.68 31.21
N VAL A 304 -2.73 -19.65 30.62
CA VAL A 304 -3.16 -18.23 30.80
C VAL A 304 -4.58 -18.04 30.27
N LEU A 305 -4.88 -18.50 29.05
CA LEU A 305 -6.22 -18.37 28.47
C LEU A 305 -7.27 -19.13 29.27
N ALA A 306 -6.97 -20.35 29.69
CA ALA A 306 -7.87 -21.16 30.52
C ALA A 306 -8.10 -20.51 31.88
N GLY A 307 -7.05 -20.01 32.55
CA GLY A 307 -7.13 -19.35 33.86
C GLY A 307 -7.97 -18.06 33.78
N VAL A 308 -7.72 -17.18 32.80
CA VAL A 308 -8.52 -15.96 32.65
C VAL A 308 -9.96 -16.30 32.32
N SER A 309 -10.21 -17.26 31.39
CA SER A 309 -11.56 -17.68 31.03
C SER A 309 -12.31 -18.27 32.21
N GLY A 310 -11.67 -19.13 33.00
CA GLY A 310 -12.25 -19.69 34.21
C GLY A 310 -12.61 -18.62 35.25
N ALA A 311 -11.71 -17.64 35.49
CA ALA A 311 -11.96 -16.52 36.39
C ALA A 311 -13.12 -15.62 35.90
N VAL A 312 -13.20 -15.37 34.63
CA VAL A 312 -14.27 -14.57 33.97
C VAL A 312 -15.61 -15.31 34.10
N ILE A 313 -15.68 -16.59 33.80
CA ILE A 313 -16.90 -17.41 33.91
C ILE A 313 -17.38 -17.47 35.35
N TRP A 314 -16.46 -17.68 36.31
CA TRP A 314 -16.79 -17.70 37.75
C TRP A 314 -17.41 -16.39 38.21
N ARG A 315 -16.91 -15.24 37.70
CA ARG A 315 -17.42 -13.90 38.01
C ARG A 315 -18.57 -13.41 37.16
N ALA A 316 -18.94 -14.11 36.10
CA ALA A 316 -19.88 -13.66 35.06
C ALA A 316 -21.19 -13.10 35.62
N ARG A 317 -21.77 -13.75 36.67
CA ARG A 317 -23.03 -13.29 37.28
C ARG A 317 -22.87 -12.03 38.13
N ARG A 318 -21.68 -11.83 38.75
CA ARG A 318 -21.41 -10.66 39.62
C ARG A 318 -20.84 -9.48 38.84
N GLN A 319 -20.08 -9.77 37.80
CA GLN A 319 -19.36 -8.80 36.99
C GLN A 319 -19.56 -9.13 35.49
N PRO A 320 -20.79 -8.92 34.95
CA PRO A 320 -21.14 -9.38 33.60
C PRO A 320 -20.33 -8.68 32.48
N TYR A 321 -19.80 -7.49 32.75
CA TYR A 321 -18.92 -6.79 31.84
C TYR A 321 -17.61 -7.54 31.54
N LEU A 322 -17.10 -8.34 32.52
CA LEU A 322 -15.92 -9.18 32.28
C LEU A 322 -16.23 -10.27 31.28
N PHE A 323 -17.39 -10.91 31.38
CA PHE A 323 -17.81 -11.96 30.47
C PHE A 323 -18.02 -11.41 29.04
N THR A 324 -18.74 -10.29 28.92
CA THR A 324 -18.96 -9.65 27.63
C THR A 324 -17.64 -9.19 27.01
N GLY A 325 -16.78 -8.50 27.75
CA GLY A 325 -15.52 -7.98 27.24
C GLY A 325 -14.54 -9.09 26.83
N TRP A 326 -14.44 -10.15 27.64
CA TRP A 326 -13.56 -11.27 27.36
C TRP A 326 -14.00 -12.06 26.12
N LEU A 327 -15.28 -12.41 26.03
CA LEU A 327 -15.81 -13.12 24.86
C LEU A 327 -15.85 -12.25 23.60
N TRP A 328 -16.03 -10.94 23.75
CA TRP A 328 -15.83 -10.01 22.65
C TRP A 328 -14.41 -10.12 22.11
N TYR A 329 -13.40 -9.98 22.98
CA TYR A 329 -11.99 -10.10 22.58
C TYR A 329 -11.69 -11.44 21.91
N LEU A 330 -12.07 -12.56 22.52
CA LEU A 330 -11.82 -13.89 21.95
C LEU A 330 -12.58 -14.10 20.64
N GLY A 331 -13.88 -13.79 20.60
CA GLY A 331 -14.76 -14.09 19.49
C GLY A 331 -14.47 -13.27 18.24
N THR A 332 -14.13 -11.99 18.42
CA THR A 332 -13.84 -11.12 17.27
C THR A 332 -12.46 -11.37 16.66
N LEU A 333 -11.53 -12.02 17.36
CA LEU A 333 -10.25 -12.46 16.82
C LEU A 333 -10.34 -13.78 16.02
N VAL A 334 -11.38 -14.61 16.22
CA VAL A 334 -11.49 -15.93 15.57
C VAL A 334 -11.23 -15.91 14.06
N PRO A 335 -11.80 -14.99 13.26
CA PRO A 335 -11.59 -14.99 11.82
C PRO A 335 -10.15 -14.69 11.39
N VAL A 336 -9.35 -14.04 12.23
CA VAL A 336 -8.02 -13.51 11.88
C VAL A 336 -6.88 -14.05 12.74
N ILE A 337 -7.19 -14.89 13.73
CA ILE A 337 -6.17 -15.43 14.65
C ILE A 337 -5.25 -16.49 13.99
N GLY A 338 -5.55 -16.88 12.74
CA GLY A 338 -4.75 -17.84 11.99
C GLY A 338 -5.23 -19.29 12.07
N LEU A 339 -6.45 -19.54 12.56
CA LEU A 339 -7.12 -20.84 12.43
C LEU A 339 -7.50 -21.11 10.97
N VAL A 340 -8.11 -20.15 10.32
CA VAL A 340 -8.21 -20.03 8.87
C VAL A 340 -7.13 -19.06 8.44
N GLN A 341 -6.15 -19.54 7.68
CA GLN A 341 -4.99 -18.72 7.34
C GLN A 341 -5.30 -17.83 6.15
N ALA A 342 -5.22 -16.52 6.34
CA ALA A 342 -5.21 -15.52 5.29
C ALA A 342 -3.88 -14.77 5.33
N GLY A 343 -3.05 -14.95 4.29
CA GLY A 343 -1.72 -14.35 4.21
C GLY A 343 -0.61 -15.13 4.90
N THR A 344 0.62 -14.60 4.88
CA THR A 344 1.85 -15.25 5.36
C THR A 344 2.30 -14.79 6.74
N GLN A 345 1.55 -13.89 7.40
CA GLN A 345 1.86 -13.37 8.74
C GLN A 345 1.34 -14.27 9.86
N SER A 346 2.09 -14.36 10.96
CA SER A 346 1.65 -15.08 12.17
C SER A 346 0.61 -14.31 13.00
N MET A 347 0.66 -12.99 12.94
CA MET A 347 -0.26 -12.03 13.57
C MET A 347 -0.12 -10.67 12.89
N ALA A 348 -1.06 -9.73 13.11
CA ALA A 348 -0.96 -8.34 12.67
C ALA A 348 -1.62 -7.42 13.70
N ASP A 349 -1.02 -6.26 13.96
CA ASP A 349 -1.53 -5.33 14.99
C ASP A 349 -2.94 -4.83 14.63
N ARG A 350 -3.24 -4.61 13.34
CA ARG A 350 -4.58 -4.23 12.82
C ARG A 350 -5.70 -5.19 13.17
N TYR A 351 -5.41 -6.47 13.42
CA TYR A 351 -6.43 -7.44 13.81
C TYR A 351 -7.03 -7.16 15.19
N THR A 352 -6.42 -6.27 15.97
CA THR A 352 -6.86 -5.89 17.31
C THR A 352 -7.85 -4.72 17.33
N TYR A 353 -8.12 -4.07 16.19
CA TYR A 353 -8.86 -2.82 16.11
C TYR A 353 -10.26 -2.90 16.75
N ILE A 354 -11.02 -3.96 16.48
CA ILE A 354 -12.32 -4.23 17.11
C ILE A 354 -12.18 -5.03 18.41
N PRO A 355 -11.32 -6.06 18.50
CA PRO A 355 -11.20 -6.91 19.68
C PRO A 355 -10.80 -6.18 20.96
N LEU A 356 -9.96 -5.17 20.88
CA LEU A 356 -9.51 -4.41 22.06
C LEU A 356 -10.65 -3.67 22.77
N VAL A 357 -11.74 -3.33 22.07
CA VAL A 357 -12.92 -2.71 22.70
C VAL A 357 -13.41 -3.56 23.89
N GLY A 358 -13.42 -4.89 23.74
CA GLY A 358 -13.77 -5.81 24.81
C GLY A 358 -12.87 -5.67 26.03
N LEU A 359 -11.56 -5.61 25.83
CA LEU A 359 -10.59 -5.44 26.94
C LEU A 359 -10.71 -4.05 27.56
N PHE A 360 -10.92 -3.00 26.78
CA PHE A 360 -11.11 -1.65 27.29
C PHE A 360 -12.39 -1.55 28.15
N ILE A 361 -13.46 -2.25 27.78
CA ILE A 361 -14.67 -2.37 28.62
C ILE A 361 -14.31 -3.05 29.94
N MET A 362 -13.59 -4.17 29.94
CA MET A 362 -13.19 -4.85 31.15
C MET A 362 -12.41 -3.91 32.11
N VAL A 363 -11.43 -3.19 31.57
CA VAL A 363 -10.62 -2.23 32.34
C VAL A 363 -11.47 -1.09 32.88
N ALA A 364 -12.32 -0.46 32.07
CA ALA A 364 -13.12 0.70 32.46
C ALA A 364 -14.18 0.39 33.54
N TRP A 365 -14.74 -0.83 33.55
CA TRP A 365 -15.75 -1.24 34.50
C TRP A 365 -15.17 -2.00 35.69
N CYS A 366 -13.87 -2.35 35.70
CA CYS A 366 -13.22 -3.05 36.82
C CYS A 366 -13.17 -2.19 38.09
N LEU A 367 -13.17 -0.87 38.01
CA LEU A 367 -13.17 0.04 39.15
C LEU A 367 -14.53 0.02 39.87
N PRO A 368 -14.59 -0.39 41.16
CA PRO A 368 -15.84 -0.37 41.93
C PRO A 368 -16.41 1.03 42.06
N HIS A 369 -17.75 1.16 42.04
CA HIS A 369 -18.44 2.44 42.20
C HIS A 369 -18.11 3.13 43.52
N SER A 370 -18.01 2.33 44.59
CA SER A 370 -17.66 2.80 45.95
C SER A 370 -16.30 3.51 46.05
N LEU A 371 -15.31 3.12 45.24
CA LEU A 371 -14.01 3.80 45.19
C LEU A 371 -14.09 5.13 44.43
N VAL A 372 -15.04 5.27 43.50
CA VAL A 372 -15.20 6.50 42.70
C VAL A 372 -15.99 7.57 43.45
N GLU A 373 -16.77 7.20 44.48
CA GLU A 373 -17.53 8.13 45.33
C GLU A 373 -16.65 8.86 46.34
N GLN A 374 -15.59 8.24 46.81
CA GLN A 374 -14.65 8.84 47.73
C GLN A 374 -13.65 9.76 47.03
N ARG A 375 -13.41 10.96 47.57
CA ARG A 375 -12.60 12.01 46.91
C ARG A 375 -11.16 11.56 46.62
N LYS A 376 -10.46 10.96 47.56
CA LYS A 376 -9.04 10.54 47.44
C LYS A 376 -8.88 9.41 46.39
N PRO A 377 -9.55 8.25 46.50
CA PRO A 377 -9.40 7.17 45.52
C PRO A 377 -9.92 7.58 44.13
N ARG A 378 -10.92 8.46 44.05
CA ARG A 378 -11.37 9.05 42.78
C ARG A 378 -10.25 9.87 42.10
N MET A 379 -9.54 10.71 42.87
CA MET A 379 -8.43 11.50 42.31
C MET A 379 -7.31 10.60 41.80
N VAL A 380 -6.96 9.54 42.52
CA VAL A 380 -5.97 8.54 42.13
C VAL A 380 -6.41 7.84 40.85
N ALA A 381 -7.66 7.38 40.74
CA ALA A 381 -8.20 6.72 39.59
C ALA A 381 -8.18 7.64 38.34
N VAL A 382 -8.57 8.92 38.50
CA VAL A 382 -8.54 9.91 37.42
C VAL A 382 -7.09 10.19 36.99
N ALA A 383 -6.16 10.36 37.92
CA ALA A 383 -4.75 10.58 37.61
C ALA A 383 -4.13 9.38 36.88
N THR A 384 -4.44 8.16 37.31
CA THR A 384 -3.98 6.92 36.65
C THR A 384 -4.56 6.80 35.25
N ALA A 385 -5.85 7.06 35.07
CA ALA A 385 -6.49 7.05 33.75
C ALA A 385 -5.87 8.12 32.80
N ALA A 386 -5.64 9.33 33.31
CA ALA A 386 -4.99 10.40 32.55
C ALA A 386 -3.55 10.02 32.16
N ALA A 387 -2.77 9.49 33.09
CA ALA A 387 -1.40 9.04 32.81
C ALA A 387 -1.37 7.92 31.75
N LEU A 388 -2.29 6.96 31.82
CA LEU A 388 -2.43 5.89 30.84
C LEU A 388 -2.78 6.46 29.44
N LEU A 389 -3.74 7.37 29.36
CA LEU A 389 -4.13 7.99 28.09
C LEU A 389 -3.00 8.84 27.48
N VAL A 390 -2.28 9.60 28.31
CA VAL A 390 -1.11 10.35 27.85
C VAL A 390 -0.01 9.41 27.36
N SER A 391 0.27 8.33 28.07
CA SER A 391 1.24 7.31 27.65
C SER A 391 0.82 6.68 26.31
N CYS A 392 -0.45 6.31 26.15
CA CYS A 392 -0.98 5.82 24.88
C CYS A 392 -0.81 6.85 23.77
N ALA A 393 -1.17 8.12 23.99
CA ALA A 393 -1.06 9.19 22.98
C ALA A 393 0.39 9.40 22.54
N VAL A 394 1.34 9.42 23.48
CA VAL A 394 2.77 9.56 23.20
C VAL A 394 3.29 8.37 22.39
N LEU A 395 2.99 7.15 22.81
CA LEU A 395 3.42 5.93 22.10
C LEU A 395 2.78 5.83 20.72
N THR A 396 1.51 6.22 20.58
CA THR A 396 0.82 6.29 19.29
C THR A 396 1.49 7.33 18.37
N GLY A 397 1.83 8.51 18.90
CA GLY A 397 2.54 9.54 18.14
C GLY A 397 3.92 9.06 17.64
N PHE A 398 4.64 8.25 18.41
CA PHE A 398 5.86 7.60 17.93
C PHE A 398 5.57 6.54 16.87
N GLN A 399 4.59 5.68 17.11
CA GLN A 399 4.25 4.61 16.18
C GLN A 399 3.74 5.14 14.83
N VAL A 400 2.94 6.20 14.82
CA VAL A 400 2.45 6.86 13.60
C VAL A 400 3.60 7.29 12.69
N ARG A 401 4.68 7.83 13.26
CA ARG A 401 5.82 8.34 12.48
C ARG A 401 6.54 7.25 11.67
N HIS A 402 6.46 5.99 12.09
CA HIS A 402 7.05 4.87 11.33
C HIS A 402 6.35 4.63 10.00
N TRP A 403 5.08 5.05 9.84
CA TRP A 403 4.28 4.91 8.62
C TRP A 403 4.49 6.05 7.60
N LYS A 404 5.52 6.89 7.81
CA LYS A 404 5.77 8.04 6.94
C LYS A 404 6.05 7.66 5.49
N ASN A 405 6.87 6.63 5.26
CA ASN A 405 7.21 6.07 3.95
C ASN A 405 7.77 4.65 4.11
N ASN A 406 8.04 3.98 2.99
CA ASN A 406 8.54 2.60 2.97
C ASN A 406 9.83 2.43 3.76
N GLU A 407 10.80 3.34 3.61
CA GLU A 407 12.10 3.22 4.28
C GLU A 407 11.94 3.27 5.80
N THR A 408 11.21 4.27 6.34
CA THR A 408 11.01 4.40 7.79
C THR A 408 10.22 3.23 8.37
N LEU A 409 9.20 2.76 7.63
CA LEU A 409 8.37 1.62 8.04
C LEU A 409 9.20 0.34 8.15
N PHE A 410 9.88 -0.05 7.06
CA PHE A 410 10.54 -1.35 7.03
C PHE A 410 11.86 -1.37 7.83
N ARG A 411 12.57 -0.24 7.97
CA ARG A 411 13.67 -0.13 8.95
C ARG A 411 13.17 -0.35 10.38
N HIS A 412 12.02 0.21 10.74
CA HIS A 412 11.42 -0.05 12.04
C HIS A 412 11.04 -1.52 12.20
N VAL A 413 10.39 -2.13 11.21
CA VAL A 413 10.00 -3.54 11.24
C VAL A 413 11.22 -4.44 11.45
N LEU A 414 12.36 -4.19 10.76
CA LEU A 414 13.60 -4.93 10.93
C LEU A 414 14.22 -4.76 12.32
N ASN A 415 14.08 -3.58 12.93
CA ASN A 415 14.57 -3.33 14.29
C ASN A 415 13.81 -4.09 15.36
N VAL A 416 12.52 -4.39 15.14
CA VAL A 416 11.65 -5.01 16.15
C VAL A 416 11.30 -6.48 15.85
N THR A 417 11.68 -6.98 14.68
CA THR A 417 11.46 -8.39 14.30
C THR A 417 12.77 -9.05 13.89
N LYS A 418 12.81 -10.38 13.89
CA LYS A 418 13.96 -11.16 13.42
C LYS A 418 13.56 -11.99 12.20
N ASP A 419 14.50 -12.23 11.31
CA ASP A 419 14.34 -13.06 10.12
C ASP A 419 13.13 -12.66 9.27
N ASN A 420 12.93 -11.36 9.10
CA ASN A 420 11.78 -10.81 8.41
C ASN A 420 12.08 -10.59 6.92
N HIS A 421 11.88 -11.65 6.16
CA HIS A 421 12.14 -11.66 4.71
C HIS A 421 11.34 -10.58 3.96
N LEU A 422 10.09 -10.35 4.33
CA LEU A 422 9.23 -9.34 3.69
C LEU A 422 9.73 -7.93 3.95
N ALA A 423 10.22 -7.65 5.16
CA ALA A 423 10.76 -6.33 5.49
C ALA A 423 12.07 -6.05 4.74
N HIS A 424 12.95 -7.05 4.60
CA HIS A 424 14.16 -6.93 3.77
C HIS A 424 13.83 -6.69 2.29
N GLU A 425 12.83 -7.42 1.76
CA GLU A 425 12.37 -7.25 0.37
C GLU A 425 11.85 -5.84 0.10
N ASN A 426 10.92 -5.34 0.93
CA ASN A 426 10.32 -4.04 0.73
C ASN A 426 11.29 -2.88 1.02
N LEU A 427 12.17 -3.02 2.03
CA LEU A 427 13.22 -2.03 2.26
C LEU A 427 14.22 -1.99 1.10
N GLY A 428 14.65 -3.16 0.64
CA GLY A 428 15.55 -3.26 -0.52
C GLY A 428 14.95 -2.61 -1.77
N ARG A 429 13.67 -2.83 -2.04
CA ARG A 429 12.94 -2.20 -3.15
C ARG A 429 12.88 -0.67 -2.98
N ALA A 430 12.48 -0.19 -1.80
CA ALA A 430 12.42 1.25 -1.51
C ALA A 430 13.79 1.94 -1.66
N LEU A 431 14.86 1.28 -1.27
CA LEU A 431 16.23 1.79 -1.44
C LEU A 431 16.68 1.78 -2.91
N LEU A 432 16.26 0.77 -3.67
CA LEU A 432 16.53 0.67 -5.11
C LEU A 432 15.84 1.81 -5.86
N ASP A 433 14.58 2.11 -5.57
CA ASP A 433 13.81 3.22 -6.15
C ASP A 433 14.45 4.58 -5.84
N GLN A 434 15.12 4.72 -4.69
CA GLN A 434 15.87 5.91 -4.30
C GLN A 434 17.29 5.98 -4.89
N GLY A 435 17.72 4.98 -5.67
CA GLY A 435 19.08 4.90 -6.20
C GLY A 435 20.15 4.54 -5.14
N LYS A 436 19.76 4.13 -3.94
CA LYS A 436 20.64 3.68 -2.85
C LYS A 436 21.08 2.23 -3.06
N PHE A 437 21.73 1.96 -4.21
CA PHE A 437 21.99 0.60 -4.69
C PHE A 437 22.84 -0.25 -3.73
N ALA A 438 23.80 0.34 -3.03
CA ALA A 438 24.65 -0.40 -2.08
C ALA A 438 23.86 -0.90 -0.86
N GLU A 439 22.99 -0.07 -0.30
CA GLU A 439 22.11 -0.45 0.80
C GLU A 439 21.07 -1.50 0.33
N ALA A 440 20.47 -1.29 -0.86
CA ALA A 440 19.53 -2.25 -1.45
C ALA A 440 20.19 -3.65 -1.63
N THR A 441 21.41 -3.69 -2.11
CA THR A 441 22.21 -4.94 -2.22
C THR A 441 22.34 -5.66 -0.88
N ALA A 442 22.63 -4.92 0.20
CA ALA A 442 22.75 -5.50 1.53
C ALA A 442 21.42 -6.11 2.02
N GLU A 443 20.32 -5.43 1.76
CA GLU A 443 18.97 -5.91 2.15
C GLU A 443 18.56 -7.16 1.35
N PHE A 444 18.77 -7.19 0.03
CA PHE A 444 18.45 -8.38 -0.78
C PHE A 444 19.39 -9.56 -0.45
N ALA A 445 20.67 -9.31 -0.14
CA ALA A 445 21.56 -10.35 0.36
C ALA A 445 21.11 -10.90 1.72
N ALA A 446 20.59 -10.06 2.61
CA ALA A 446 19.98 -10.49 3.87
C ALA A 446 18.71 -11.31 3.64
N LEU A 447 17.86 -10.90 2.69
CA LEU A 447 16.68 -11.66 2.26
C LEU A 447 17.07 -13.07 1.77
N LEU A 448 18.09 -13.19 0.92
CA LEU A 448 18.56 -14.46 0.38
C LEU A 448 19.19 -15.38 1.44
N ARG A 449 19.74 -14.83 2.52
CA ARG A 449 20.16 -15.66 3.68
C ARG A 449 18.97 -16.33 4.37
N ILE A 450 17.79 -15.70 4.35
CA ILE A 450 16.55 -16.24 4.95
C ILE A 450 15.84 -17.17 3.97
N LYS A 451 15.79 -16.77 2.69
CA LYS A 451 15.12 -17.50 1.60
C LYS A 451 16.05 -17.65 0.38
N PRO A 452 16.96 -18.63 0.39
CA PRO A 452 17.92 -18.81 -0.70
C PRO A 452 17.28 -19.11 -2.05
N ASP A 453 16.11 -19.74 -2.06
CA ASP A 453 15.42 -20.17 -3.28
C ASP A 453 14.40 -19.11 -3.78
N SER A 454 14.63 -17.83 -3.50
CA SER A 454 13.76 -16.76 -3.97
C SER A 454 14.25 -16.17 -5.30
N ALA A 455 13.63 -16.59 -6.41
CA ALA A 455 13.95 -16.05 -7.74
C ALA A 455 13.78 -14.53 -7.82
N ASN A 456 12.71 -14.00 -7.20
CA ASN A 456 12.48 -12.55 -7.18
C ASN A 456 13.56 -11.80 -6.39
N ALA A 457 14.06 -12.39 -5.29
CA ALA A 457 15.12 -11.76 -4.50
C ALA A 457 16.46 -11.73 -5.28
N HIS A 458 16.79 -12.81 -5.99
CA HIS A 458 17.95 -12.84 -6.89
C HIS A 458 17.84 -11.80 -8.00
N ASN A 459 16.67 -11.70 -8.65
CA ASN A 459 16.41 -10.67 -9.68
C ASN A 459 16.54 -9.23 -9.12
N SER A 460 16.02 -8.98 -7.92
CA SER A 460 16.12 -7.66 -7.27
C SER A 460 17.55 -7.33 -6.83
N LEU A 461 18.31 -8.33 -6.35
CA LEU A 461 19.74 -8.19 -6.04
C LEU A 461 20.53 -7.85 -7.31
N ALA A 462 20.23 -8.54 -8.41
CA ALA A 462 20.85 -8.27 -9.71
C ALA A 462 20.57 -6.85 -10.19
N ASN A 463 19.33 -6.35 -10.04
CA ASN A 463 18.98 -4.96 -10.36
C ASN A 463 19.81 -3.97 -9.54
N ALA A 464 19.97 -4.22 -8.24
CA ALA A 464 20.78 -3.36 -7.38
C ALA A 464 22.27 -3.39 -7.75
N LEU A 465 22.81 -4.56 -8.10
CA LEU A 465 24.18 -4.72 -8.57
C LEU A 465 24.41 -4.03 -9.94
N ALA A 466 23.47 -4.17 -10.86
CA ALA A 466 23.48 -3.47 -12.15
C ALA A 466 23.50 -1.94 -11.96
N GLY A 467 22.70 -1.42 -11.03
CA GLY A 467 22.70 0.00 -10.67
C GLY A 467 24.04 0.49 -10.06
N GLN A 468 24.82 -0.40 -9.45
CA GLN A 468 26.20 -0.13 -9.00
C GLN A 468 27.24 -0.22 -10.13
N GLY A 469 26.86 -0.59 -11.36
CA GLY A 469 27.78 -0.86 -12.45
C GLY A 469 28.47 -2.23 -12.37
N LYS A 470 28.10 -3.11 -11.44
CA LYS A 470 28.64 -4.46 -11.26
C LYS A 470 28.00 -5.48 -12.20
N ALA A 471 28.13 -5.24 -13.50
CA ALA A 471 27.41 -5.98 -14.54
C ALA A 471 27.66 -7.51 -14.50
N ALA A 472 28.87 -7.96 -14.21
CA ALA A 472 29.18 -9.39 -14.15
C ALA A 472 28.47 -10.10 -12.97
N GLU A 473 28.47 -9.46 -11.80
CA GLU A 473 27.77 -9.97 -10.61
C GLU A 473 26.24 -9.98 -10.86
N ALA A 474 25.70 -8.91 -11.47
CA ALA A 474 24.28 -8.84 -11.83
C ALA A 474 23.86 -9.98 -12.77
N ILE A 475 24.62 -10.28 -13.82
CA ILE A 475 24.37 -11.38 -14.74
C ILE A 475 24.31 -12.73 -14.01
N ALA A 476 25.24 -12.95 -13.06
CA ALA A 476 25.26 -14.19 -12.26
C ALA A 476 23.99 -14.34 -11.41
N GLU A 477 23.52 -13.26 -10.81
CA GLU A 477 22.29 -13.25 -10.00
C GLU A 477 21.01 -13.39 -10.84
N TYR A 478 20.93 -12.77 -12.03
CA TYR A 478 19.82 -13.04 -12.96
C TYR A 478 19.80 -14.50 -13.41
N ALA A 479 20.96 -15.09 -13.70
CA ALA A 479 21.05 -16.50 -14.04
C ALA A 479 20.64 -17.40 -12.86
N ALA A 480 20.95 -17.01 -11.63
CA ALA A 480 20.46 -17.70 -10.43
C ALA A 480 18.92 -17.61 -10.30
N ALA A 481 18.33 -16.44 -10.53
CA ALA A 481 16.89 -16.26 -10.54
C ALA A 481 16.22 -17.20 -11.57
N LEU A 482 16.75 -17.25 -12.79
CA LEU A 482 16.21 -18.06 -13.88
C LEU A 482 16.42 -19.58 -13.70
N ARG A 483 17.44 -20.00 -12.96
CA ARG A 483 17.60 -21.43 -12.56
C ARG A 483 16.50 -21.86 -11.59
N ILE A 484 16.06 -20.95 -10.69
CA ILE A 484 14.99 -21.21 -9.71
C ILE A 484 13.62 -21.13 -10.41
N LYS A 485 13.42 -20.07 -11.21
CA LYS A 485 12.15 -19.82 -11.91
C LYS A 485 12.42 -19.47 -13.38
N PRO A 486 12.46 -20.49 -14.28
CA PRO A 486 12.76 -20.28 -15.70
C PRO A 486 11.72 -19.46 -16.48
N ASP A 487 10.53 -19.29 -15.94
CA ASP A 487 9.43 -18.52 -16.53
C ASP A 487 9.30 -17.09 -15.96
N LEU A 488 10.40 -16.53 -15.43
CA LEU A 488 10.41 -15.15 -14.93
C LEU A 488 10.79 -14.16 -16.06
N ALA A 489 9.76 -13.67 -16.79
CA ALA A 489 9.94 -12.80 -17.95
C ALA A 489 10.78 -11.54 -17.66
N GLU A 490 10.59 -10.95 -16.46
CA GLU A 490 11.33 -9.76 -16.04
C GLU A 490 12.82 -10.05 -15.85
N ALA A 491 13.20 -11.21 -15.30
CA ALA A 491 14.60 -11.58 -15.16
C ALA A 491 15.27 -11.82 -16.50
N HIS A 492 14.58 -12.45 -17.46
CA HIS A 492 15.06 -12.57 -18.84
C HIS A 492 15.27 -11.21 -19.50
N ASN A 493 14.30 -10.28 -19.39
CA ASN A 493 14.46 -8.92 -19.91
C ASN A 493 15.66 -8.20 -19.29
N ASN A 494 15.81 -8.27 -17.99
CA ASN A 494 16.88 -7.57 -17.27
C ASN A 494 18.27 -8.21 -17.56
N LEU A 495 18.33 -9.53 -17.68
CA LEU A 495 19.54 -10.23 -18.12
C LEU A 495 19.92 -9.80 -19.57
N GLY A 496 18.94 -9.73 -20.46
CA GLY A 496 19.13 -9.23 -21.82
C GLY A 496 19.72 -7.81 -21.84
N LEU A 497 19.20 -6.92 -20.99
CA LEU A 497 19.71 -5.56 -20.85
C LEU A 497 21.17 -5.52 -20.36
N ALA A 498 21.51 -6.33 -19.36
CA ALA A 498 22.86 -6.42 -18.84
C ALA A 498 23.85 -7.00 -19.88
N LEU A 499 23.44 -8.01 -20.64
CA LEU A 499 24.22 -8.61 -21.73
C LEU A 499 24.43 -7.62 -22.88
N ALA A 500 23.38 -6.89 -23.29
CA ALA A 500 23.47 -5.85 -24.32
C ALA A 500 24.41 -4.71 -23.92
N GLY A 501 24.45 -4.36 -22.64
CA GLY A 501 25.41 -3.41 -22.07
C GLY A 501 26.88 -3.89 -22.17
N GLN A 502 27.11 -5.21 -22.12
CA GLN A 502 28.43 -5.83 -22.36
C GLN A 502 28.77 -6.05 -23.83
N GLY A 503 27.88 -5.66 -24.76
CA GLY A 503 28.06 -5.89 -26.19
C GLY A 503 27.72 -7.32 -26.66
N LYS A 504 27.23 -8.19 -25.80
CA LYS A 504 26.82 -9.58 -26.12
C LYS A 504 25.41 -9.57 -26.75
N LEU A 505 25.31 -8.95 -27.96
CA LEU A 505 24.02 -8.65 -28.58
C LEU A 505 23.22 -9.90 -28.98
N ALA A 506 23.91 -11.00 -29.37
CA ALA A 506 23.22 -12.23 -29.75
C ALA A 506 22.57 -12.92 -28.51
N GLU A 507 23.30 -12.99 -27.39
CA GLU A 507 22.80 -13.53 -26.13
C GLU A 507 21.64 -12.66 -25.59
N ALA A 508 21.78 -11.32 -25.63
CA ALA A 508 20.72 -10.39 -25.25
C ALA A 508 19.43 -10.60 -26.05
N THR A 509 19.57 -10.78 -27.39
CA THR A 509 18.41 -11.06 -28.26
C THR A 509 17.68 -12.34 -27.85
N ALA A 510 18.42 -13.40 -27.52
CA ALA A 510 17.82 -14.66 -27.07
C ALA A 510 17.05 -14.51 -25.75
N GLU A 511 17.59 -13.73 -24.81
CA GLU A 511 16.95 -13.46 -23.52
C GLU A 511 15.68 -12.61 -23.68
N TYR A 512 15.69 -11.56 -24.49
CA TYR A 512 14.46 -10.78 -24.75
C TYR A 512 13.38 -11.63 -25.44
N GLN A 513 13.77 -12.48 -26.39
CA GLN A 513 12.84 -13.40 -27.03
C GLN A 513 12.27 -14.43 -26.02
N ALA A 514 13.07 -14.88 -25.05
CA ALA A 514 12.59 -15.72 -23.97
C ALA A 514 11.58 -14.95 -23.09
N ALA A 515 11.87 -13.72 -22.72
CA ALA A 515 10.93 -12.85 -21.98
C ALA A 515 9.59 -12.71 -22.73
N LEU A 516 9.63 -12.45 -24.02
CA LEU A 516 8.44 -12.24 -24.87
C LEU A 516 7.66 -13.53 -25.16
N ARG A 517 8.30 -14.71 -25.14
CA ARG A 517 7.59 -16.00 -25.19
C ARG A 517 6.77 -16.24 -23.93
N ILE A 518 7.28 -15.80 -22.76
CA ILE A 518 6.61 -15.94 -21.46
C ILE A 518 5.50 -14.88 -21.31
N LYS A 519 5.83 -13.62 -21.63
CA LYS A 519 4.95 -12.47 -21.50
C LYS A 519 4.95 -11.64 -22.79
N PRO A 520 4.08 -11.97 -23.78
CA PRO A 520 4.04 -11.31 -25.09
C PRO A 520 3.62 -9.83 -25.05
N ASP A 521 3.05 -9.37 -23.94
CA ASP A 521 2.60 -7.99 -23.72
C ASP A 521 3.59 -7.15 -22.92
N LEU A 522 4.87 -7.53 -22.86
CA LEU A 522 5.92 -6.77 -22.19
C LEU A 522 6.53 -5.72 -23.14
N ALA A 523 5.93 -4.53 -23.16
CA ALA A 523 6.33 -3.44 -24.07
C ALA A 523 7.81 -3.06 -23.94
N GLU A 524 8.36 -3.07 -22.73
CA GLU A 524 9.76 -2.77 -22.46
C GLU A 524 10.71 -3.80 -23.11
N ALA A 525 10.35 -5.10 -23.08
CA ALA A 525 11.16 -6.14 -23.70
C ALA A 525 11.17 -6.01 -25.24
N HIS A 526 10.03 -5.70 -25.87
CA HIS A 526 9.95 -5.38 -27.29
C HIS A 526 10.85 -4.18 -27.65
N ASN A 527 10.78 -3.09 -26.87
CA ASN A 527 11.62 -1.92 -27.08
C ASN A 527 13.13 -2.22 -26.90
N ASN A 528 13.50 -2.98 -25.88
CA ASN A 528 14.90 -3.36 -25.63
C ASN A 528 15.44 -4.29 -26.73
N LEU A 529 14.62 -5.22 -27.20
CA LEU A 529 14.94 -6.07 -28.35
C LEU A 529 15.15 -5.23 -29.61
N ALA A 530 14.27 -4.23 -29.87
CA ALA A 530 14.41 -3.33 -31.00
C ALA A 530 15.74 -2.56 -30.99
N ILE A 531 16.13 -1.99 -29.84
CA ILE A 531 17.43 -1.31 -29.69
C ILE A 531 18.58 -2.28 -30.00
N THR A 532 18.51 -3.51 -29.52
CA THR A 532 19.53 -4.52 -29.76
C THR A 532 19.62 -4.92 -31.25
N LEU A 533 18.47 -5.07 -31.92
CA LEU A 533 18.36 -5.35 -33.33
C LEU A 533 18.87 -4.19 -34.23
N ILE A 534 18.63 -2.94 -33.84
CA ILE A 534 19.21 -1.74 -34.52
C ILE A 534 20.74 -1.84 -34.44
N ARG A 535 21.31 -2.14 -33.29
CA ARG A 535 22.79 -2.30 -33.09
C ARG A 535 23.35 -3.47 -33.89
N GLN A 536 22.55 -4.49 -34.21
CA GLN A 536 22.90 -5.64 -35.05
C GLN A 536 22.69 -5.34 -36.58
N GLY A 537 22.11 -4.20 -36.96
CA GLY A 537 21.74 -3.86 -38.34
C GLY A 537 20.48 -4.56 -38.85
N ARG A 538 19.73 -5.28 -37.99
CA ARG A 538 18.49 -6.00 -38.33
C ARG A 538 17.28 -5.05 -38.30
N LEU A 539 17.33 -4.03 -39.14
CA LEU A 539 16.42 -2.88 -39.07
C LEU A 539 14.94 -3.23 -39.30
N ALA A 540 14.65 -4.19 -40.20
CA ALA A 540 13.25 -4.58 -40.46
C ALA A 540 12.60 -5.23 -39.26
N GLU A 541 13.33 -6.07 -38.55
CA GLU A 541 12.86 -6.71 -37.29
C GLU A 541 12.73 -5.68 -36.16
N ALA A 542 13.68 -4.75 -36.06
CA ALA A 542 13.62 -3.67 -35.10
C ALA A 542 12.35 -2.80 -35.26
N VAL A 543 11.96 -2.47 -36.48
CA VAL A 543 10.70 -1.76 -36.76
C VAL A 543 9.50 -2.56 -36.28
N ALA A 544 9.46 -3.86 -36.56
CA ALA A 544 8.35 -4.72 -36.11
C ALA A 544 8.23 -4.78 -34.57
N GLU A 545 9.37 -4.85 -33.88
CA GLU A 545 9.40 -4.89 -32.41
C GLU A 545 9.00 -3.52 -31.79
N CYS A 546 9.46 -2.38 -32.34
CA CYS A 546 8.97 -1.07 -31.90
C CYS A 546 7.45 -0.93 -32.09
N GLN A 547 6.93 -1.37 -33.24
CA GLN A 547 5.49 -1.35 -33.48
C GLN A 547 4.72 -2.28 -32.54
N ALA A 548 5.28 -3.42 -32.13
CA ALA A 548 4.71 -4.29 -31.14
C ALA A 548 4.66 -3.57 -29.78
N ALA A 549 5.75 -2.94 -29.34
CA ALA A 549 5.78 -2.14 -28.13
C ALA A 549 4.69 -1.04 -28.11
N LEU A 550 4.54 -0.32 -29.23
CA LEU A 550 3.57 0.77 -29.37
C LEU A 550 2.10 0.28 -29.47
N ARG A 551 1.86 -0.93 -29.96
CA ARG A 551 0.51 -1.53 -29.89
C ARG A 551 0.10 -1.83 -28.44
N ILE A 552 1.06 -2.20 -27.59
CA ILE A 552 0.83 -2.49 -26.17
C ILE A 552 0.73 -1.18 -25.38
N LYS A 553 1.70 -0.27 -25.60
CA LYS A 553 1.80 1.02 -24.91
C LYS A 553 2.00 2.16 -25.91
N PRO A 554 0.89 2.76 -26.40
CA PRO A 554 0.95 3.81 -27.43
C PRO A 554 1.65 5.10 -27.00
N ASP A 555 1.81 5.32 -25.71
CA ASP A 555 2.46 6.49 -25.11
C ASP A 555 3.91 6.22 -24.65
N LEU A 556 4.57 5.19 -25.19
CA LEU A 556 5.97 4.90 -24.91
C LEU A 556 6.90 5.74 -25.79
N ALA A 557 7.31 6.91 -25.28
CA ALA A 557 8.15 7.88 -26.01
C ALA A 557 9.45 7.27 -26.55
N GLU A 558 10.08 6.38 -25.77
CA GLU A 558 11.31 5.67 -26.15
C GLU A 558 11.09 4.74 -27.36
N ALA A 559 9.94 4.06 -27.45
CA ALA A 559 9.64 3.19 -28.58
C ALA A 559 9.41 4.00 -29.87
N HIS A 560 8.73 5.15 -29.81
CA HIS A 560 8.63 6.09 -30.91
C HIS A 560 10.00 6.60 -31.36
N TYR A 561 10.86 6.99 -30.41
CA TYR A 561 12.22 7.43 -30.73
C TYR A 561 13.04 6.34 -31.44
N ASN A 562 12.99 5.11 -30.93
CA ASN A 562 13.72 3.97 -31.50
C ASN A 562 13.14 3.52 -32.84
N LEU A 563 11.83 3.61 -33.03
CA LEU A 563 11.18 3.39 -34.30
C LEU A 563 11.66 4.43 -35.35
N GLY A 564 11.73 5.71 -34.95
CA GLY A 564 12.30 6.78 -35.76
C GLY A 564 13.75 6.48 -36.18
N ASN A 565 14.57 6.01 -35.23
CA ASN A 565 15.96 5.63 -35.50
C ASN A 565 16.06 4.47 -36.53
N ALA A 566 15.24 3.43 -36.36
CA ALA A 566 15.21 2.29 -37.27
C ALA A 566 14.74 2.68 -38.68
N LEU A 567 13.68 3.50 -38.75
CA LEU A 567 13.16 3.99 -40.02
C LEU A 567 14.15 4.93 -40.75
N ALA A 568 14.79 5.84 -40.02
CA ALA A 568 15.84 6.71 -40.59
C ALA A 568 17.01 5.89 -41.15
N SER A 569 17.44 4.85 -40.41
CA SER A 569 18.47 3.93 -40.85
C SER A 569 18.06 3.08 -42.09
N GLN A 570 16.76 2.89 -42.33
CA GLN A 570 16.23 2.30 -43.57
C GLN A 570 16.07 3.32 -44.72
N GLY A 571 16.39 4.59 -44.50
CA GLY A 571 16.15 5.66 -45.49
C GLY A 571 14.71 6.18 -45.53
N LYS A 572 13.80 5.70 -44.67
CA LYS A 572 12.41 6.13 -44.57
C LYS A 572 12.26 7.41 -43.75
N VAL A 573 12.89 8.49 -44.26
CA VAL A 573 13.07 9.76 -43.54
C VAL A 573 11.75 10.40 -43.13
N ALA A 574 10.74 10.39 -44.01
CA ALA A 574 9.45 11.02 -43.73
C ALA A 574 8.70 10.31 -42.57
N GLU A 575 8.75 8.98 -42.55
CA GLU A 575 8.18 8.18 -41.46
C GLU A 575 8.94 8.41 -40.15
N ALA A 576 10.28 8.47 -40.21
CA ALA A 576 11.12 8.75 -39.04
C ALA A 576 10.79 10.13 -38.41
N ILE A 577 10.59 11.17 -39.21
CA ILE A 577 10.18 12.50 -38.73
C ILE A 577 8.85 12.42 -37.95
N ALA A 578 7.88 11.65 -38.47
CA ALA A 578 6.59 11.49 -37.78
C ALA A 578 6.76 10.85 -36.42
N GLU A 579 7.61 9.81 -36.31
CA GLU A 579 7.86 9.09 -35.06
C GLU A 579 8.68 9.92 -34.06
N TYR A 580 9.69 10.69 -34.50
CA TYR A 580 10.39 11.61 -33.59
C TYR A 580 9.45 12.70 -33.06
N ARG A 581 8.56 13.25 -33.87
CA ARG A 581 7.54 14.19 -33.44
C ARG A 581 6.55 13.54 -32.43
N ALA A 582 6.20 12.26 -32.63
CA ALA A 582 5.38 11.51 -31.69
C ALA A 582 6.09 11.34 -30.32
N SER A 583 7.38 10.95 -30.33
CA SER A 583 8.21 10.88 -29.13
C SER A 583 8.24 12.23 -28.41
N LEU A 584 8.47 13.34 -29.11
CA LEU A 584 8.55 14.68 -28.51
C LEU A 584 7.21 15.22 -28.00
N ARG A 585 6.08 14.78 -28.53
CA ARG A 585 4.76 15.12 -27.97
C ARG A 585 4.54 14.48 -26.61
N ILE A 586 5.09 13.28 -26.40
CA ILE A 586 4.98 12.55 -25.13
C ILE A 586 6.05 13.04 -24.15
N LYS A 587 7.30 13.18 -24.64
CA LYS A 587 8.47 13.59 -23.85
C LYS A 587 9.20 14.76 -24.51
N PRO A 588 8.77 16.00 -24.25
CA PRO A 588 9.32 17.20 -24.93
C PRO A 588 10.79 17.52 -24.60
N ASP A 589 11.35 16.89 -23.58
CA ASP A 589 12.74 17.08 -23.15
C ASP A 589 13.71 15.99 -23.68
N ASN A 590 13.30 15.20 -24.68
CA ASN A 590 14.16 14.19 -25.29
C ASN A 590 15.18 14.82 -26.24
N VAL A 591 16.39 15.08 -25.72
CA VAL A 591 17.51 15.70 -26.45
C VAL A 591 17.87 14.90 -27.71
N GLY A 592 17.92 13.56 -27.63
CA GLY A 592 18.22 12.69 -28.78
C GLY A 592 17.16 12.79 -29.90
N ALA A 593 15.89 12.88 -29.50
CA ALA A 593 14.80 13.00 -30.49
C ALA A 593 14.83 14.35 -31.20
N HIS A 594 15.09 15.45 -30.50
CA HIS A 594 15.29 16.76 -31.14
C HIS A 594 16.46 16.75 -32.10
N ASN A 595 17.63 16.23 -31.70
CA ASN A 595 18.79 16.14 -32.55
C ASN A 595 18.53 15.28 -33.81
N ASN A 596 17.93 14.11 -33.65
CA ASN A 596 17.67 13.19 -34.76
C ASN A 596 16.53 13.68 -35.68
N LEU A 597 15.53 14.36 -35.11
CA LEU A 597 14.51 15.07 -35.90
C LEU A 597 15.15 16.18 -36.73
N GLY A 598 16.05 16.97 -36.15
CA GLY A 598 16.81 17.99 -36.85
C GLY A 598 17.62 17.39 -38.01
N ALA A 599 18.35 16.28 -37.78
CA ALA A 599 19.11 15.60 -38.82
C ALA A 599 18.21 15.06 -39.96
N ALA A 600 17.06 14.48 -39.60
CA ALA A 600 16.07 14.00 -40.57
C ALA A 600 15.45 15.17 -41.40
N LEU A 601 15.16 16.31 -40.77
CA LEU A 601 14.67 17.51 -41.44
C LEU A 601 15.73 18.12 -42.39
N ALA A 602 16.99 18.18 -41.96
CA ALA A 602 18.09 18.66 -42.77
C ALA A 602 18.30 17.79 -44.01
N SER A 603 18.15 16.46 -43.92
CA SER A 603 18.22 15.55 -45.06
C SER A 603 17.07 15.74 -46.07
N GLN A 604 15.99 16.43 -45.70
CA GLN A 604 14.88 16.85 -46.56
C GLN A 604 14.99 18.32 -47.02
N ASP A 605 16.15 18.94 -46.86
CA ASP A 605 16.40 20.35 -47.16
C ASP A 605 15.59 21.36 -46.33
N LYS A 606 15.01 20.91 -45.23
CA LYS A 606 14.27 21.77 -44.27
C LYS A 606 15.20 22.35 -43.21
N VAL A 607 16.23 23.07 -43.69
CA VAL A 607 17.36 23.52 -42.87
C VAL A 607 16.92 24.44 -41.70
N ALA A 608 15.97 25.34 -41.97
CA ALA A 608 15.49 26.26 -40.91
C ALA A 608 14.77 25.52 -39.75
N GLU A 609 13.92 24.52 -40.08
CA GLU A 609 13.28 23.68 -39.08
C GLU A 609 14.33 22.83 -38.30
N ALA A 610 15.31 22.27 -39.02
CA ALA A 610 16.39 21.50 -38.45
C ALA A 610 17.20 22.30 -37.43
N MET A 611 17.56 23.53 -37.74
CA MET A 611 18.25 24.44 -36.81
C MET A 611 17.42 24.75 -35.55
N GLY A 612 16.10 24.87 -35.70
CA GLY A 612 15.18 25.03 -34.58
C GLY A 612 15.22 23.82 -33.61
N GLU A 613 15.27 22.61 -34.17
CA GLU A 613 15.34 21.38 -33.39
C GLU A 613 16.71 21.19 -32.70
N TYR A 614 17.83 21.50 -33.39
CA TYR A 614 19.14 21.50 -32.74
C TYR A 614 19.24 22.54 -31.61
N ALA A 615 18.71 23.74 -31.84
CA ALA A 615 18.64 24.75 -30.77
C ALA A 615 17.75 24.31 -29.58
N ALA A 616 16.69 23.56 -29.85
CA ALA A 616 15.87 22.95 -28.78
C ALA A 616 16.68 21.90 -28.00
N ALA A 617 17.42 21.03 -28.69
CA ALA A 617 18.31 20.07 -28.05
C ALA A 617 19.33 20.76 -27.12
N LEU A 618 19.97 21.84 -27.60
CA LEU A 618 20.96 22.60 -26.88
C LEU A 618 20.39 23.43 -25.71
N ARG A 619 19.14 23.85 -25.77
CA ARG A 619 18.46 24.48 -24.62
C ARG A 619 18.24 23.51 -23.50
N ILE A 620 17.97 22.24 -23.80
CA ILE A 620 17.77 21.17 -22.81
C ILE A 620 19.14 20.71 -22.27
N LYS A 621 20.09 20.49 -23.18
CA LYS A 621 21.45 20.02 -22.84
C LYS A 621 22.52 20.84 -23.59
N PRO A 622 23.02 21.93 -22.95
CA PRO A 622 23.98 22.84 -23.56
C PRO A 622 25.35 22.21 -23.92
N ASP A 623 25.69 21.07 -23.34
CA ASP A 623 26.93 20.31 -23.59
C ASP A 623 26.73 19.10 -24.53
N TYR A 624 25.73 19.16 -25.41
CA TYR A 624 25.47 18.08 -26.37
C TYR A 624 26.22 18.25 -27.69
N ALA A 625 27.42 17.67 -27.78
CA ALA A 625 28.36 17.83 -28.86
C ALA A 625 27.78 17.49 -30.25
N ASP A 626 26.90 16.46 -30.37
CA ASP A 626 26.27 16.07 -31.64
C ASP A 626 25.36 17.17 -32.18
N ALA A 627 24.61 17.87 -31.31
CA ALA A 627 23.75 18.97 -31.76
C ALA A 627 24.56 20.22 -32.15
N HIS A 628 25.62 20.55 -31.42
CA HIS A 628 26.57 21.60 -31.84
C HIS A 628 27.15 21.32 -33.22
N TYR A 629 27.63 20.10 -33.42
CA TYR A 629 28.14 19.69 -34.73
C TYR A 629 27.10 19.84 -35.84
N ASN A 630 25.90 19.29 -35.63
CA ASN A 630 24.83 19.32 -36.64
C ASN A 630 24.35 20.76 -36.90
N LEU A 631 24.27 21.61 -35.88
CA LEU A 631 23.97 23.04 -36.04
C LEU A 631 25.07 23.75 -36.80
N GLY A 632 26.34 23.47 -36.49
CA GLY A 632 27.50 23.98 -37.22
C GLY A 632 27.47 23.65 -38.71
N VAL A 633 27.15 22.38 -39.06
CA VAL A 633 26.95 21.96 -40.45
C VAL A 633 25.79 22.72 -41.13
N ALA A 634 24.66 22.87 -40.45
CA ALA A 634 23.50 23.58 -40.97
C ALA A 634 23.80 25.07 -41.21
N LEU A 635 24.51 25.72 -40.30
CA LEU A 635 24.94 27.12 -40.38
C LEU A 635 25.98 27.32 -41.54
N ALA A 636 26.94 26.42 -41.66
CA ALA A 636 27.93 26.45 -42.73
C ALA A 636 27.26 26.35 -44.14
N ASN A 637 26.30 25.45 -44.27
CA ASN A 637 25.52 25.29 -45.51
C ASN A 637 24.69 26.54 -45.85
N GLN A 638 24.29 27.36 -44.87
CA GLN A 638 23.62 28.63 -45.06
C GLN A 638 24.59 29.82 -45.25
N GLY A 639 25.89 29.58 -45.29
CA GLY A 639 26.89 30.64 -45.38
C GLY A 639 27.10 31.46 -44.10
N ARG A 640 26.54 31.06 -42.96
CA ARG A 640 26.70 31.71 -41.66
C ARG A 640 28.01 31.24 -41.00
N ILE A 641 29.11 31.55 -41.65
CA ILE A 641 30.43 30.98 -41.37
C ILE A 641 30.94 31.30 -39.96
N ALA A 642 30.74 32.50 -39.45
CA ALA A 642 31.18 32.87 -38.11
C ALA A 642 30.48 32.05 -37.00
N GLU A 643 29.17 31.85 -37.15
CA GLU A 643 28.37 31.08 -36.22
C GLU A 643 28.71 29.58 -36.33
N ALA A 644 28.86 29.06 -37.53
CA ALA A 644 29.31 27.68 -37.74
C ALA A 644 30.67 27.39 -37.08
N THR A 645 31.62 28.36 -37.16
CA THR A 645 32.91 28.26 -36.49
C THR A 645 32.77 28.15 -34.99
N THR A 646 31.87 28.93 -34.41
CA THR A 646 31.58 28.88 -32.98
C THR A 646 31.05 27.50 -32.56
N GLU A 647 30.11 26.96 -33.31
CA GLU A 647 29.50 25.67 -33.03
C GLU A 647 30.51 24.50 -33.19
N TYR A 648 31.38 24.54 -34.22
CA TYR A 648 32.44 23.53 -34.34
C TYR A 648 33.50 23.65 -33.24
N ARG A 649 33.87 24.88 -32.82
CA ARG A 649 34.79 25.07 -31.69
C ARG A 649 34.16 24.51 -30.36
N GLU A 650 32.88 24.73 -30.17
CA GLU A 650 32.18 24.19 -29.01
C GLU A 650 32.09 22.64 -29.08
N THR A 651 31.83 22.10 -30.25
CA THR A 651 31.92 20.65 -30.51
C THR A 651 33.27 20.07 -30.09
N LEU A 652 34.37 20.75 -30.54
CA LEU A 652 35.74 20.27 -30.23
C LEU A 652 36.15 20.56 -28.77
N ARG A 653 35.59 21.57 -28.11
CA ARG A 653 35.77 21.75 -26.68
C ARG A 653 35.19 20.59 -25.92
N LEU A 654 34.03 20.06 -26.35
CA LEU A 654 33.35 18.94 -25.72
C LEU A 654 33.96 17.59 -26.13
N ARG A 655 34.41 17.45 -27.39
CA ARG A 655 35.05 16.25 -27.95
C ARG A 655 36.28 16.65 -28.80
N PRO A 656 37.45 16.79 -28.20
CA PRO A 656 38.65 17.31 -28.88
C PRO A 656 39.08 16.50 -30.10
N ASP A 657 38.91 15.19 -30.09
CA ASP A 657 39.37 14.28 -31.13
C ASP A 657 38.25 13.87 -32.11
N TRP A 658 37.29 14.73 -32.36
CA TRP A 658 36.21 14.36 -33.29
C TRP A 658 36.50 14.76 -34.74
N PRO A 659 36.87 13.79 -35.64
CA PRO A 659 37.35 14.08 -36.98
C PRO A 659 36.38 14.90 -37.84
N PRO A 660 35.05 14.66 -37.85
CA PRO A 660 34.15 15.45 -38.68
C PRO A 660 34.13 16.95 -38.34
N ALA A 661 34.19 17.29 -37.01
CA ALA A 661 34.25 18.69 -36.59
C ALA A 661 35.60 19.35 -36.88
N LEU A 662 36.72 18.61 -36.72
CA LEU A 662 38.06 19.07 -37.13
C LEU A 662 38.13 19.39 -38.63
N VAL A 663 37.60 18.49 -39.47
CA VAL A 663 37.55 18.69 -40.95
C VAL A 663 36.67 19.88 -41.28
N GLY A 664 35.48 20.00 -40.70
CA GLY A 664 34.57 21.11 -40.90
C GLY A 664 35.18 22.47 -40.56
N LEU A 665 35.83 22.54 -39.38
CA LEU A 665 36.52 23.76 -38.93
C LEU A 665 37.72 24.07 -39.79
N ALA A 666 38.55 23.09 -40.13
CA ALA A 666 39.72 23.27 -40.99
C ALA A 666 39.33 23.75 -42.37
N TRP A 667 38.24 23.21 -42.96
CA TRP A 667 37.73 23.67 -44.27
C TRP A 667 37.27 25.12 -44.21
N ILE A 668 36.54 25.53 -43.18
CA ILE A 668 36.13 26.93 -42.97
C ILE A 668 37.33 27.85 -42.84
N LEU A 669 38.33 27.49 -42.04
CA LEU A 669 39.54 28.28 -41.81
C LEU A 669 40.35 28.43 -43.10
N ALA A 670 40.41 27.38 -43.95
CA ALA A 670 41.14 27.38 -45.22
C ALA A 670 40.46 28.19 -46.32
N THR A 671 39.11 28.22 -46.32
CA THR A 671 38.32 28.80 -47.45
C THR A 671 37.70 30.17 -47.13
N SER A 672 37.66 30.59 -45.87
CA SER A 672 37.09 31.88 -45.47
C SER A 672 37.97 33.04 -45.88
N SER A 673 37.40 34.01 -46.60
CA SER A 673 38.03 35.30 -46.91
C SER A 673 38.04 36.28 -45.71
N ASN A 674 37.36 35.96 -44.63
CA ASN A 674 37.22 36.83 -43.44
C ASN A 674 38.34 36.56 -42.41
N GLU A 675 39.22 37.55 -42.21
CA GLU A 675 40.33 37.45 -41.24
C GLU A 675 39.87 37.19 -39.81
N SER A 676 38.70 37.70 -39.42
CA SER A 676 38.16 37.47 -38.05
C SER A 676 37.72 36.02 -37.78
N VAL A 677 37.59 35.21 -38.83
CA VAL A 677 37.28 33.79 -38.73
C VAL A 677 38.55 32.92 -38.71
N ARG A 678 39.64 33.42 -39.32
CA ARG A 678 40.95 32.74 -39.39
C ARG A 678 41.77 32.80 -38.10
N ASN A 679 41.60 33.87 -37.33
CA ASN A 679 42.25 34.08 -36.02
C ASN A 679 41.36 33.57 -34.88
#